data_2239c74be03dbec01e731ff499583dc8
#
_entry.id   2239c74be03dbec01e731ff499583dc8
#
_cell.length_a   1.000
_cell.length_b   1.000
_cell.length_c   1.000
_cell.angle_alpha   90.00
_cell.angle_beta   90.00
_cell.angle_gamma   90.00
#
_symmetry.space_group_name_H-M   'P 1'
#
loop_
_entity.id
_entity.type
_entity.pdbx_description
1 polymer ?
#
loop_
_entity_poly.entity_id
_entity_poly.type
_entity_poly.pdbx_seq_one_letter_code
_entity_poly.pdbx_strand_id
1 'polypeptide(L)'
;VLFHTDLSRTGGISNGIDLDRLNWGNYDLVVIDESHNFRNGAGTHANTTENRYVKLMEKVIRTGVKTKVLMLSATPVNNRFVDLRNQLAIAYEGDSEQIDSKLATKKSIDDIFRQAQKAYNAWCKLEPKERTTDALLRTLDFDFFEVLDSVTIARSRKHISKYYSTAEIGKFPERLKPISMRPSLTNLKSAINYNQIYEELMKLTLCIYTPSNYIFPSKLDKYMDLTHNKGINLTQRGREQGIRRLMSINLLKRLESSVFSFNLTLSRIRELITKTIDAINRFEKYGISDLDTYEASDHDFDMDDGNTDFFTVGKKVKIDLADMDYRTWREELQADADILELLTLMIADITPEYDTKLQTLLALISKKIEHPINGDNKKILIFSAFSDTAEYLYENVSVFVKEKYGLDTALVTGTVDGKTTVKGLKATLNNVLTCFSPISKSKAVLMPSSTANIDILIATDCISEGQNLQDCDYLVNYDIHWNPVRIIQRFGRIDRIGSKNEYIQLVNFWPDMDLDEYINLKNRVETRMKISVMTATGDDDLINAEEKGDLEYRKAQLQRLQEEVVDIEDMSEGISIMDLGLNEFRLDLLEYLKTHPDMERKPRGLHTVVPATEEQPEGVIFVLRNVNNSVNIDNQNRIHPFYMVYIGREGNVICDYLNPKKLLDDVRLLCRGKSEPIKAVYTKFNEETDDGRNMAEMSELLSMAIDSIIDTKEESDIDSLFFAGGTSALMSDISGLSDFELICFLVVK
;
A
#
# COMPACT_ATOMS: atom_id res chain seq x y z
N VAL A 1 3.97 -14.15 20.58
CA VAL A 1 3.51 -13.59 19.31
C VAL A 1 2.26 -14.32 18.89
N LEU A 2 1.24 -13.57 18.51
CA LEU A 2 -0.05 -14.05 18.02
C LEU A 2 -0.27 -13.53 16.60
N PHE A 3 -1.15 -14.19 15.85
CA PHE A 3 -1.56 -13.72 14.52
C PHE A 3 -2.81 -12.84 14.63
N HIS A 4 -3.00 -11.91 13.71
CA HIS A 4 -4.21 -11.05 13.66
C HIS A 4 -5.50 -11.89 13.58
N THR A 5 -5.43 -13.05 12.94
CA THR A 5 -6.55 -14.01 12.84
C THR A 5 -6.93 -14.64 14.17
N ASP A 6 -6.01 -14.69 15.14
CA ASP A 6 -6.29 -15.28 16.47
C ASP A 6 -7.33 -14.46 17.26
N LEU A 7 -7.45 -13.15 16.97
CA LEU A 7 -8.51 -12.33 17.55
C LEU A 7 -9.92 -12.87 17.25
N SER A 8 -10.10 -13.52 16.11
CA SER A 8 -11.39 -14.08 15.68
C SER A 8 -11.61 -15.52 16.14
N ARG A 9 -10.59 -16.19 16.69
CA ARG A 9 -10.70 -17.56 17.20
C ARG A 9 -11.37 -17.58 18.57
N THR A 10 -12.16 -18.60 18.78
CA THR A 10 -12.84 -18.86 20.07
C THR A 10 -12.00 -19.67 21.04
N GLY A 11 -10.90 -20.30 20.56
CA GLY A 11 -10.00 -21.09 21.38
C GLY A 11 -8.94 -21.84 20.56
N GLY A 12 -8.22 -22.77 21.23
CA GLY A 12 -7.19 -23.60 20.63
C GLY A 12 -5.76 -23.02 20.80
N ILE A 13 -4.78 -23.72 20.24
CA ILE A 13 -3.36 -23.35 20.38
C ILE A 13 -2.91 -22.52 19.16
N SER A 14 -2.28 -21.38 19.41
CA SER A 14 -1.61 -20.55 18.42
C SER A 14 -0.18 -20.26 18.86
N ASN A 15 0.81 -20.62 18.03
CA ASN A 15 2.22 -20.43 18.31
C ASN A 15 2.67 -20.89 19.71
N GLY A 16 2.11 -22.03 20.18
CA GLY A 16 2.37 -22.60 21.50
C GLY A 16 1.61 -21.94 22.66
N ILE A 17 0.74 -20.97 22.38
CA ILE A 17 -0.09 -20.27 23.37
C ILE A 17 -1.52 -20.83 23.30
N ASP A 18 -2.05 -21.21 24.45
CA ASP A 18 -3.46 -21.65 24.58
C ASP A 18 -4.36 -20.41 24.66
N LEU A 19 -5.14 -20.18 23.61
CA LEU A 19 -6.02 -19.01 23.47
C LEU A 19 -7.19 -19.02 24.46
N ASP A 20 -7.61 -20.21 24.95
CA ASP A 20 -8.68 -20.35 25.94
C ASP A 20 -8.25 -19.84 27.32
N ARG A 21 -6.94 -19.90 27.59
CA ARG A 21 -6.35 -19.46 28.88
C ARG A 21 -5.74 -18.07 28.82
N LEU A 22 -5.77 -17.42 27.65
CA LEU A 22 -5.17 -16.11 27.45
C LEU A 22 -6.06 -15.01 28.02
N ASN A 23 -5.56 -14.28 29.00
CA ASN A 23 -6.18 -13.04 29.45
C ASN A 23 -5.79 -11.89 28.52
N TRP A 24 -6.61 -11.64 27.52
CA TRP A 24 -6.39 -10.63 26.47
C TRP A 24 -6.27 -9.19 27.01
N GLY A 25 -6.91 -8.87 28.14
CA GLY A 25 -6.89 -7.55 28.75
C GLY A 25 -5.76 -7.30 29.77
N ASN A 26 -4.78 -8.20 29.88
CA ASN A 26 -3.74 -8.13 30.93
C ASN A 26 -2.34 -7.81 30.37
N TYR A 27 -2.28 -6.81 29.48
CA TYR A 27 -1.00 -6.38 28.85
C TYR A 27 -0.84 -4.88 28.93
N ASP A 28 0.29 -4.42 29.49
CA ASP A 28 0.67 -3.00 29.57
C ASP A 28 1.08 -2.43 28.20
N LEU A 29 1.55 -3.28 27.28
CA LEU A 29 1.98 -2.91 25.94
C LEU A 29 1.53 -3.96 24.93
N VAL A 30 0.89 -3.50 23.87
CA VAL A 30 0.58 -4.29 22.68
C VAL A 30 1.34 -3.71 21.48
N VAL A 31 2.12 -4.55 20.82
CA VAL A 31 2.82 -4.21 19.58
C VAL A 31 2.05 -4.84 18.42
N ILE A 32 1.60 -4.01 17.49
CA ILE A 32 0.82 -4.43 16.31
C ILE A 32 1.70 -4.25 15.08
N ASP A 33 2.21 -5.34 14.54
CA ASP A 33 2.89 -5.33 13.25
C ASP A 33 1.85 -5.32 12.11
N GLU A 34 2.19 -4.67 10.99
CA GLU A 34 1.29 -4.45 9.85
C GLU A 34 -0.08 -3.88 10.28
N SER A 35 -0.03 -2.81 11.08
CA SER A 35 -1.22 -2.19 11.70
C SER A 35 -2.24 -1.67 10.68
N HIS A 36 -1.85 -1.47 9.42
CA HIS A 36 -2.75 -1.11 8.33
C HIS A 36 -3.90 -2.12 8.13
N ASN A 37 -3.78 -3.35 8.63
CA ASN A 37 -4.88 -4.32 8.63
C ASN A 37 -6.07 -3.88 9.51
N PHE A 38 -5.89 -2.89 10.37
CA PHE A 38 -6.92 -2.31 11.22
C PHE A 38 -7.43 -0.94 10.73
N ARG A 39 -7.02 -0.48 9.56
CA ARG A 39 -7.37 0.86 9.00
C ARG A 39 -8.85 1.10 8.77
N ASN A 40 -9.63 0.04 8.49
CA ASN A 40 -11.05 0.15 8.20
C ASN A 40 -11.91 0.50 9.43
N GLY A 41 -11.33 0.48 10.63
CA GLY A 41 -12.03 0.79 11.87
C GLY A 41 -13.17 -0.19 12.17
N ALA A 42 -14.16 0.28 12.95
CA ALA A 42 -15.35 -0.50 13.29
C ALA A 42 -16.28 -0.72 12.10
N GLY A 43 -16.13 0.05 11.02
CA GLY A 43 -17.04 0.05 9.87
C GLY A 43 -18.42 0.64 10.20
N THR A 44 -19.20 0.92 9.15
CA THR A 44 -20.59 1.39 9.28
C THR A 44 -21.60 0.24 9.30
N HIS A 45 -21.15 -1.02 9.30
CA HIS A 45 -21.98 -2.21 9.08
C HIS A 45 -22.42 -2.93 10.35
N ALA A 46 -23.60 -3.48 10.31
CA ALA A 46 -24.34 -4.06 11.42
C ALA A 46 -23.74 -5.33 12.08
N ASN A 47 -22.72 -5.96 11.49
CA ASN A 47 -22.00 -7.10 12.07
C ASN A 47 -20.66 -6.65 12.68
N THR A 48 -20.70 -5.66 13.56
CA THR A 48 -19.53 -5.13 14.26
C THR A 48 -18.84 -6.19 15.15
N THR A 49 -19.55 -7.21 15.61
CA THR A 49 -19.01 -8.23 16.53
C THR A 49 -18.00 -9.19 15.87
N GLU A 50 -17.98 -9.31 14.55
CA GLU A 50 -17.02 -10.18 13.82
C GLU A 50 -15.79 -9.45 13.31
N ASN A 51 -15.81 -8.12 13.29
CA ASN A 51 -14.70 -7.31 12.81
C ASN A 51 -13.48 -7.42 13.75
N ARG A 52 -12.31 -7.76 13.19
CA ARG A 52 -11.03 -7.87 13.93
C ARG A 52 -10.68 -6.58 14.69
N TYR A 53 -10.96 -5.41 14.12
CA TYR A 53 -10.77 -4.13 14.78
C TYR A 53 -11.60 -4.03 16.08
N VAL A 54 -12.87 -4.34 16.00
CA VAL A 54 -13.78 -4.31 17.17
C VAL A 54 -13.33 -5.33 18.22
N LYS A 55 -12.95 -6.54 17.80
CA LYS A 55 -12.44 -7.56 18.72
C LYS A 55 -11.14 -7.14 19.42
N LEU A 56 -10.23 -6.47 18.70
CA LEU A 56 -9.02 -5.88 19.29
C LEU A 56 -9.40 -4.83 20.34
N MET A 57 -10.28 -3.91 19.98
CA MET A 57 -10.74 -2.85 20.90
C MET A 57 -11.40 -3.40 22.14
N GLU A 58 -12.32 -4.35 22.01
CA GLU A 58 -13.12 -4.88 23.13
C GLU A 58 -12.35 -5.88 23.99
N LYS A 59 -11.60 -6.80 23.37
CA LYS A 59 -10.92 -7.87 24.12
C LYS A 59 -9.59 -7.41 24.73
N VAL A 60 -8.86 -6.53 24.04
CA VAL A 60 -7.47 -6.22 24.40
C VAL A 60 -7.36 -4.80 24.95
N ILE A 61 -7.90 -3.80 24.25
CA ILE A 61 -7.61 -2.41 24.53
C ILE A 61 -8.50 -1.86 25.67
N ARG A 62 -9.81 -2.09 25.60
CA ARG A 62 -10.79 -1.56 26.57
C ARG A 62 -10.99 -2.43 27.81
N THR A 63 -10.50 -3.67 27.78
CA THR A 63 -10.72 -4.64 28.87
C THR A 63 -9.48 -4.78 29.73
N GLY A 64 -9.62 -4.61 31.02
CA GLY A 64 -8.56 -4.87 31.99
C GLY A 64 -7.63 -3.68 32.25
N VAL A 65 -6.31 -3.88 32.11
CA VAL A 65 -5.32 -2.84 32.40
C VAL A 65 -5.22 -1.82 31.25
N LYS A 66 -4.79 -0.59 31.57
CA LYS A 66 -4.59 0.44 30.55
C LYS A 66 -3.41 0.08 29.65
N THR A 67 -3.70 -0.27 28.43
CA THR A 67 -2.74 -0.78 27.44
C THR A 67 -2.11 0.35 26.61
N LYS A 68 -0.78 0.40 26.54
CA LYS A 68 -0.08 1.22 25.55
C LYS A 68 -0.03 0.47 24.23
N VAL A 69 -0.14 1.19 23.11
CA VAL A 69 -0.14 0.60 21.78
C VAL A 69 1.02 1.15 20.96
N LEU A 70 1.83 0.24 20.40
CA LEU A 70 2.84 0.54 19.40
C LEU A 70 2.43 -0.10 18.07
N MET A 71 2.25 0.71 17.06
CA MET A 71 1.85 0.27 15.72
C MET A 71 3.01 0.37 14.75
N LEU A 72 3.24 -0.70 13.99
CA LEU A 72 4.24 -0.78 12.95
C LEU A 72 3.52 -0.96 11.61
N SER A 73 3.83 -0.14 10.62
CA SER A 73 3.25 -0.25 9.28
C SER A 73 4.16 0.40 8.24
N ALA A 74 4.27 -0.23 7.07
CA ALA A 74 4.89 0.38 5.91
C ALA A 74 3.92 1.33 5.17
N THR A 75 2.61 1.14 5.34
CA THR A 75 1.55 1.88 4.64
C THR A 75 0.45 2.33 5.61
N PRO A 76 0.75 3.24 6.57
CA PRO A 76 -0.24 3.67 7.55
C PRO A 76 -1.40 4.46 6.93
N VAL A 77 -1.16 5.13 5.80
CA VAL A 77 -2.16 5.78 4.95
C VAL A 77 -2.10 5.13 3.58
N ASN A 78 -3.22 4.63 3.09
CA ASN A 78 -3.29 4.08 1.74
C ASN A 78 -3.81 5.14 0.75
N ASN A 79 -5.06 5.59 0.92
CA ASN A 79 -5.67 6.62 0.07
C ASN A 79 -6.48 7.65 0.89
N ARG A 80 -6.57 7.48 2.21
CA ARG A 80 -7.42 8.33 3.07
C ARG A 80 -6.75 8.59 4.41
N PHE A 81 -6.75 9.83 4.85
CA PHE A 81 -6.29 10.16 6.21
C PHE A 81 -7.16 9.55 7.31
N VAL A 82 -8.41 9.20 6.98
CA VAL A 82 -9.29 8.43 7.87
C VAL A 82 -8.71 7.07 8.24
N ASP A 83 -7.91 6.44 7.36
CA ASP A 83 -7.23 5.17 7.63
C ASP A 83 -6.25 5.31 8.80
N LEU A 84 -5.50 6.41 8.83
CA LEU A 84 -4.59 6.73 9.94
C LEU A 84 -5.38 7.07 11.23
N ARG A 85 -6.45 7.85 11.12
CA ARG A 85 -7.32 8.16 12.27
C ARG A 85 -7.86 6.88 12.93
N ASN A 86 -8.34 5.92 12.12
CA ASN A 86 -8.87 4.66 12.64
C ASN A 86 -7.80 3.83 13.35
N GLN A 87 -6.58 3.81 12.82
CA GLN A 87 -5.45 3.16 13.49
C GLN A 87 -5.13 3.87 14.82
N LEU A 88 -5.00 5.20 14.81
CA LEU A 88 -4.72 5.97 16.02
C LEU A 88 -5.81 5.81 17.08
N ALA A 89 -7.08 5.63 16.67
CA ALA A 89 -8.20 5.40 17.59
C ALA A 89 -7.98 4.15 18.48
N ILE A 90 -7.17 3.19 18.06
CA ILE A 90 -6.77 2.04 18.89
C ILE A 90 -6.00 2.52 20.13
N ALA A 91 -5.11 3.51 19.98
CA ALA A 91 -4.25 3.99 21.06
C ALA A 91 -4.98 4.84 22.11
N TYR A 92 -6.12 5.47 21.75
CA TYR A 92 -6.95 6.24 22.68
C TYR A 92 -8.33 5.60 22.94
N GLU A 93 -8.43 4.29 22.73
CA GLU A 93 -9.62 3.49 23.04
C GLU A 93 -10.89 3.91 22.25
N GLY A 94 -10.72 4.71 21.18
CA GLY A 94 -11.79 5.32 20.40
C GLY A 94 -12.47 6.51 21.09
N ASP A 95 -11.93 6.97 22.21
CA ASP A 95 -12.40 8.14 22.96
C ASP A 95 -11.49 9.33 22.67
N SER A 96 -11.92 10.23 21.78
CA SER A 96 -11.12 11.38 21.32
C SER A 96 -10.73 12.33 22.45
N GLU A 97 -11.51 12.45 23.52
CA GLU A 97 -11.20 13.32 24.65
C GLU A 97 -9.90 12.94 25.36
N GLN A 98 -9.55 11.64 25.34
CA GLN A 98 -8.31 11.16 25.95
C GLN A 98 -7.05 11.63 25.22
N ILE A 99 -7.11 11.88 23.93
CA ILE A 99 -5.99 12.37 23.14
C ILE A 99 -6.03 13.89 22.99
N ASP A 100 -7.21 14.48 22.80
CA ASP A 100 -7.40 15.94 22.65
C ASP A 100 -6.84 16.69 23.86
N SER A 101 -7.00 16.15 25.06
CA SER A 101 -6.43 16.73 26.28
C SER A 101 -4.89 16.69 26.37
N LYS A 102 -4.23 15.90 25.55
CA LYS A 102 -2.76 15.70 25.56
C LYS A 102 -2.07 16.38 24.39
N LEU A 103 -2.80 16.69 23.33
CA LEU A 103 -2.29 17.39 22.17
C LEU A 103 -2.45 18.91 22.37
N ALA A 104 -1.49 19.66 21.89
CA ALA A 104 -1.54 21.12 21.92
C ALA A 104 -2.39 21.69 20.76
N THR A 105 -3.42 20.96 20.33
CA THR A 105 -4.28 21.33 19.21
C THR A 105 -5.49 22.13 19.65
N LYS A 106 -5.98 23.00 18.77
CA LYS A 106 -7.18 23.82 19.02
C LYS A 106 -8.48 23.07 18.67
N LYS A 107 -8.38 22.07 17.81
CA LYS A 107 -9.51 21.30 17.29
C LYS A 107 -9.46 19.87 17.80
N SER A 108 -10.61 19.19 17.81
CA SER A 108 -10.65 17.76 18.10
C SER A 108 -9.95 16.96 17.01
N ILE A 109 -9.38 15.81 17.38
CA ILE A 109 -8.71 14.90 16.42
C ILE A 109 -9.63 14.53 15.24
N ASP A 110 -10.92 14.35 15.51
CA ASP A 110 -11.91 14.02 14.48
C ASP A 110 -12.12 15.15 13.46
N ASP A 111 -12.14 16.40 13.93
CA ASP A 111 -12.26 17.58 13.08
C ASP A 111 -10.98 17.80 12.25
N ILE A 112 -9.82 17.60 12.87
CA ILE A 112 -8.51 17.70 12.22
C ILE A 112 -8.45 16.74 11.03
N PHE A 113 -8.74 15.45 11.24
CA PHE A 113 -8.71 14.46 10.16
C PHE A 113 -9.79 14.68 9.10
N ARG A 114 -10.95 15.21 9.48
CA ARG A 114 -12.01 15.58 8.53
C ARG A 114 -11.58 16.70 7.60
N GLN A 115 -10.92 17.74 8.16
CA GLN A 115 -10.40 18.86 7.39
C GLN A 115 -9.23 18.44 6.49
N ALA A 116 -8.29 17.65 7.02
CA ALA A 116 -7.19 17.10 6.24
C ALA A 116 -7.69 16.26 5.05
N GLN A 117 -8.74 15.44 5.25
CA GLN A 117 -9.33 14.67 4.16
C GLN A 117 -10.00 15.57 3.11
N LYS A 118 -10.66 16.66 3.52
CA LYS A 118 -11.23 17.64 2.57
C LYS A 118 -10.14 18.31 1.75
N ALA A 119 -9.04 18.72 2.39
CA ALA A 119 -7.90 19.35 1.73
C ALA A 119 -7.27 18.37 0.70
N TYR A 120 -7.06 17.12 1.09
CA TYR A 120 -6.56 16.08 0.20
C TYR A 120 -7.48 15.83 -1.00
N ASN A 121 -8.79 15.72 -0.78
CA ASN A 121 -9.76 15.54 -1.84
C ASN A 121 -9.83 16.74 -2.80
N ALA A 122 -9.61 17.95 -2.31
CA ALA A 122 -9.51 19.15 -3.14
C ALA A 122 -8.24 19.12 -4.00
N TRP A 123 -7.09 18.77 -3.38
CA TRP A 123 -5.81 18.62 -4.06
C TRP A 123 -5.85 17.54 -5.16
N CYS A 124 -6.51 16.41 -4.93
CA CYS A 124 -6.71 15.37 -5.94
C CYS A 124 -7.49 15.83 -7.18
N LYS A 125 -8.23 16.95 -7.09
CA LYS A 125 -9.00 17.52 -8.21
C LYS A 125 -8.22 18.55 -9.04
N LEU A 126 -7.04 18.96 -8.57
CA LEU A 126 -6.17 19.86 -9.32
C LEU A 126 -5.65 19.19 -10.59
N GLU A 127 -5.20 20.01 -11.55
CA GLU A 127 -4.53 19.50 -12.74
C GLU A 127 -3.21 18.79 -12.35
N PRO A 128 -2.79 17.73 -13.06
CA PRO A 128 -1.60 16.93 -12.68
C PRO A 128 -0.33 17.75 -12.47
N LYS A 129 -0.16 18.88 -13.16
CA LYS A 129 1.00 19.77 -13.01
C LYS A 129 0.97 20.61 -11.72
N GLU A 130 -0.21 20.83 -11.16
CA GLU A 130 -0.44 21.61 -9.94
C GLU A 130 -0.46 20.75 -8.68
N ARG A 131 -0.54 19.43 -8.84
CA ARG A 131 -0.51 18.46 -7.73
C ARG A 131 0.90 18.30 -7.18
N THR A 132 1.41 19.35 -6.57
CA THR A 132 2.72 19.31 -5.89
C THR A 132 2.54 19.06 -4.40
N THR A 133 3.57 18.53 -3.74
CA THR A 133 3.61 18.37 -2.28
C THR A 133 3.40 19.72 -1.59
N ASP A 134 4.02 20.76 -2.11
CA ASP A 134 3.90 22.13 -1.58
C ASP A 134 2.46 22.64 -1.65
N ALA A 135 1.73 22.36 -2.73
CA ALA A 135 0.34 22.74 -2.86
C ALA A 135 -0.55 22.06 -1.79
N LEU A 136 -0.30 20.78 -1.48
CA LEU A 136 -1.01 20.09 -0.40
C LEU A 136 -0.63 20.64 0.97
N LEU A 137 0.67 20.83 1.23
CA LEU A 137 1.16 21.34 2.52
C LEU A 137 0.54 22.70 2.88
N ARG A 138 0.34 23.58 1.89
CA ARG A 138 -0.32 24.88 2.06
C ARG A 138 -1.80 24.79 2.43
N THR A 139 -2.47 23.70 2.10
CA THR A 139 -3.90 23.49 2.38
C THR A 139 -4.18 22.72 3.66
N LEU A 140 -3.17 22.05 4.23
CA LEU A 140 -3.30 21.32 5.49
C LEU A 140 -3.16 22.24 6.69
N ASP A 141 -3.97 22.00 7.73
CA ASP A 141 -3.99 22.78 8.96
C ASP A 141 -2.77 22.44 9.86
N PHE A 142 -2.30 23.43 10.61
CA PHE A 142 -1.26 23.28 11.63
C PHE A 142 -1.55 22.14 12.61
N ASP A 143 -2.79 22.06 13.11
CA ASP A 143 -3.19 21.03 14.08
C ASP A 143 -2.98 19.59 13.53
N PHE A 144 -3.12 19.39 12.21
CA PHE A 144 -2.84 18.09 11.59
C PHE A 144 -1.36 17.68 11.70
N PHE A 145 -0.46 18.63 11.49
CA PHE A 145 0.98 18.37 11.63
C PHE A 145 1.39 18.12 13.08
N GLU A 146 0.79 18.83 14.03
CA GLU A 146 1.03 18.62 15.46
C GLU A 146 0.61 17.21 15.90
N VAL A 147 -0.53 16.73 15.41
CA VAL A 147 -0.95 15.33 15.64
C VAL A 147 0.09 14.38 15.07
N LEU A 148 0.48 14.53 13.80
CA LEU A 148 1.46 13.63 13.17
C LEU A 148 2.79 13.62 13.93
N ASP A 149 3.33 14.78 14.23
CA ASP A 149 4.61 14.91 14.93
C ASP A 149 4.58 14.33 16.35
N SER A 150 3.42 14.31 16.99
CA SER A 150 3.25 13.76 18.34
C SER A 150 3.14 12.23 18.36
N VAL A 151 2.60 11.60 17.29
CA VAL A 151 2.22 10.18 17.33
C VAL A 151 2.94 9.32 16.30
N THR A 152 3.70 9.89 15.35
CA THR A 152 4.36 9.11 14.30
C THR A 152 5.88 9.23 14.32
N ILE A 153 6.56 8.12 13.98
CA ILE A 153 7.99 8.08 13.70
C ILE A 153 8.14 7.42 12.33
N ALA A 154 8.43 8.20 11.31
CA ALA A 154 8.55 7.71 9.94
C ALA A 154 10.02 7.68 9.48
N ARG A 155 10.40 6.64 8.71
CA ARG A 155 11.72 6.48 8.12
C ARG A 155 11.59 5.81 6.76
N SER A 156 12.06 6.49 5.73
CA SER A 156 12.09 5.95 4.38
C SER A 156 13.45 5.40 4.01
N ARG A 157 13.51 4.60 2.94
CA ARG A 157 14.77 4.15 2.35
C ARG A 157 15.64 5.33 1.92
N LYS A 158 15.07 6.30 1.22
CA LYS A 158 15.75 7.53 0.79
C LYS A 158 16.31 8.28 1.99
N HIS A 159 15.49 8.43 3.03
CA HIS A 159 15.88 9.07 4.27
C HIS A 159 17.04 8.33 4.95
N ILE A 160 16.92 7.01 5.11
CA ILE A 160 17.99 6.19 5.72
C ILE A 160 19.29 6.31 4.93
N SER A 161 19.22 6.18 3.60
CA SER A 161 20.42 6.27 2.74
C SER A 161 21.07 7.65 2.77
N LYS A 162 20.28 8.71 2.93
CA LYS A 162 20.75 10.09 2.92
C LYS A 162 21.31 10.54 4.28
N TYR A 163 20.69 10.11 5.39
CA TYR A 163 20.94 10.68 6.73
C TYR A 163 21.57 9.73 7.75
N TYR A 164 21.65 8.43 7.48
CA TYR A 164 22.20 7.47 8.44
C TYR A 164 23.56 6.90 7.99
N SER A 165 24.40 6.53 8.94
CA SER A 165 25.67 5.87 8.65
C SER A 165 25.44 4.43 8.20
N THR A 166 25.71 4.15 6.92
CA THR A 166 25.61 2.78 6.38
C THR A 166 26.71 1.84 6.93
N ALA A 167 27.72 2.36 7.60
CA ALA A 167 28.75 1.53 8.22
C ALA A 167 28.22 0.74 9.43
N GLU A 168 27.25 1.30 10.17
CA GLU A 168 26.68 0.69 11.37
C GLU A 168 25.45 -0.16 11.07
N ILE A 169 24.58 0.30 10.16
CA ILE A 169 23.30 -0.35 9.87
C ILE A 169 23.32 -1.24 8.62
N GLY A 170 24.39 -1.22 7.83
CA GLY A 170 24.51 -1.91 6.55
C GLY A 170 24.04 -1.04 5.36
N LYS A 171 24.25 -1.55 4.16
CA LYS A 171 23.83 -0.90 2.91
C LYS A 171 22.59 -1.58 2.35
N PHE A 172 21.79 -0.80 1.64
CA PHE A 172 20.78 -1.37 0.74
C PHE A 172 21.46 -1.90 -0.52
N PRO A 173 20.97 -3.02 -1.09
CA PRO A 173 21.44 -3.47 -2.39
C PRO A 173 21.05 -2.46 -3.49
N GLU A 174 21.84 -2.42 -4.56
CA GLU A 174 21.51 -1.63 -5.75
C GLU A 174 20.42 -2.32 -6.55
N ARG A 175 19.40 -1.55 -6.95
CA ARG A 175 18.27 -2.02 -7.75
C ARG A 175 18.60 -1.95 -9.22
N LEU A 176 18.67 -3.10 -9.90
CA LEU A 176 18.79 -3.14 -11.34
C LEU A 176 17.45 -2.74 -11.99
N LYS A 177 17.53 -2.23 -13.23
CA LYS A 177 16.32 -1.90 -14.00
C LYS A 177 15.41 -3.12 -14.09
N PRO A 178 14.09 -2.99 -13.85
CA PRO A 178 13.15 -4.10 -13.92
C PRO A 178 13.15 -4.73 -15.32
N ILE A 179 13.04 -6.05 -15.36
CA ILE A 179 12.84 -6.79 -16.60
C ILE A 179 11.34 -6.98 -16.79
N SER A 180 10.78 -6.37 -17.81
CA SER A 180 9.37 -6.51 -18.18
C SER A 180 9.21 -7.50 -19.33
N MET A 181 8.56 -8.63 -19.05
CA MET A 181 8.29 -9.70 -20.03
C MET A 181 6.84 -9.64 -20.49
N ARG A 182 6.58 -9.81 -21.78
CA ARG A 182 5.24 -9.85 -22.38
C ARG A 182 5.13 -11.07 -23.30
N PRO A 183 5.10 -12.28 -22.74
CA PRO A 183 4.96 -13.49 -23.56
C PRO A 183 3.57 -13.57 -24.17
N SER A 184 3.48 -14.00 -25.42
CA SER A 184 2.20 -14.38 -26.02
C SER A 184 1.59 -15.57 -25.27
N LEU A 185 0.30 -15.82 -25.47
CA LEU A 185 -0.42 -16.91 -24.80
C LEU A 185 0.18 -18.27 -25.17
N THR A 186 0.49 -18.47 -26.46
CA THR A 186 1.05 -19.71 -27.00
C THR A 186 1.87 -19.42 -28.25
N ASN A 187 2.77 -20.36 -28.60
CA ASN A 187 3.53 -20.34 -29.83
C ASN A 187 2.93 -21.26 -30.94
N LEU A 188 1.75 -21.84 -30.73
CA LEU A 188 1.04 -22.61 -31.70
C LEU A 188 0.65 -21.75 -32.92
N LYS A 189 0.81 -22.28 -34.15
CA LYS A 189 0.49 -21.53 -35.38
C LYS A 189 -1.00 -21.24 -35.58
N SER A 190 -1.89 -21.98 -34.94
CA SER A 190 -3.33 -21.75 -34.84
C SER A 190 -3.69 -20.73 -33.74
N ALA A 191 -2.79 -19.86 -33.45
CA ALA A 191 -2.72 -19.07 -32.23
C ALA A 191 -4.00 -18.29 -31.91
N ILE A 192 -4.62 -18.70 -30.86
CA ILE A 192 -5.60 -17.94 -30.11
C ILE A 192 -4.86 -16.86 -29.34
N ASN A 193 -5.35 -15.63 -29.42
CA ASN A 193 -4.82 -14.52 -28.65
C ASN A 193 -5.73 -14.15 -27.47
N TYR A 194 -5.24 -13.33 -26.56
CA TYR A 194 -5.99 -12.86 -25.41
C TYR A 194 -7.31 -12.20 -25.79
N ASN A 195 -7.34 -11.40 -26.87
CA ASN A 195 -8.53 -10.67 -27.31
C ASN A 195 -9.66 -11.60 -27.74
N GLN A 196 -9.35 -12.69 -28.44
CA GLN A 196 -10.35 -13.67 -28.88
C GLN A 196 -11.00 -14.41 -27.69
N ILE A 197 -10.18 -14.85 -26.73
CA ILE A 197 -10.70 -15.48 -25.51
C ILE A 197 -11.55 -14.47 -24.74
N TYR A 198 -11.09 -13.23 -24.71
CA TYR A 198 -11.79 -12.16 -24.01
C TYR A 198 -13.17 -11.84 -24.63
N GLU A 199 -13.28 -11.78 -25.96
CA GLU A 199 -14.55 -11.58 -26.64
C GLU A 199 -15.57 -12.66 -26.27
N GLU A 200 -15.14 -13.92 -26.17
CA GLU A 200 -16.00 -15.01 -25.70
C GLU A 200 -16.36 -14.89 -24.21
N LEU A 201 -15.40 -14.56 -23.35
CA LEU A 201 -15.66 -14.29 -21.93
C LEU A 201 -16.70 -13.20 -21.71
N MET A 202 -16.72 -12.18 -22.56
CA MET A 202 -17.68 -11.07 -22.47
C MET A 202 -19.11 -11.50 -22.81
N LYS A 203 -19.33 -12.64 -23.45
CA LYS A 203 -20.67 -13.18 -23.74
C LYS A 203 -21.29 -13.89 -22.55
N LEU A 204 -20.48 -14.33 -21.56
CA LEU A 204 -20.96 -15.01 -20.35
C LEU A 204 -21.90 -14.11 -19.54
N THR A 205 -23.04 -14.64 -19.16
CA THR A 205 -23.97 -13.99 -18.25
C THR A 205 -23.64 -14.29 -16.80
N LEU A 206 -23.00 -15.45 -16.54
CA LEU A 206 -22.71 -15.99 -15.20
C LEU A 206 -23.95 -16.03 -14.32
N CYS A 207 -25.08 -16.44 -14.91
CA CYS A 207 -26.39 -16.47 -14.27
C CYS A 207 -26.46 -17.48 -13.10
N ILE A 208 -25.51 -18.41 -13.03
CA ILE A 208 -25.36 -19.33 -11.90
C ILE A 208 -25.14 -18.59 -10.56
N TYR A 209 -24.55 -17.41 -10.59
CA TYR A 209 -24.30 -16.59 -9.41
C TYR A 209 -25.44 -15.63 -9.06
N THR A 210 -26.50 -15.57 -9.86
CA THR A 210 -27.61 -14.65 -9.67
C THR A 210 -28.98 -15.34 -9.72
N PRO A 211 -29.21 -16.45 -8.98
CA PRO A 211 -30.46 -17.19 -9.02
C PRO A 211 -31.67 -16.37 -8.57
N SER A 212 -31.50 -15.36 -7.71
CA SER A 212 -32.60 -14.49 -7.27
C SER A 212 -33.22 -13.67 -8.41
N ASN A 213 -32.53 -13.49 -9.55
CA ASN A 213 -33.09 -12.81 -10.71
C ASN A 213 -34.27 -13.58 -11.35
N TYR A 214 -34.34 -14.87 -11.12
CA TYR A 214 -35.34 -15.77 -11.70
C TYR A 214 -36.49 -16.12 -10.72
N ILE A 215 -36.47 -15.58 -9.49
CA ILE A 215 -37.56 -15.74 -8.53
C ILE A 215 -38.76 -14.92 -9.02
N PHE A 216 -39.96 -15.52 -9.03
CA PHE A 216 -41.17 -14.80 -9.38
C PHE A 216 -41.38 -13.60 -8.45
N PRO A 217 -41.77 -12.42 -8.98
CA PRO A 217 -41.94 -11.20 -8.18
C PRO A 217 -42.85 -11.40 -6.95
N SER A 218 -43.92 -12.24 -7.11
CA SER A 218 -44.86 -12.58 -6.03
C SER A 218 -44.26 -13.44 -4.91
N LYS A 219 -43.05 -13.98 -5.09
CA LYS A 219 -42.36 -14.86 -4.15
C LYS A 219 -41.09 -14.24 -3.56
N LEU A 220 -40.68 -13.09 -4.04
CA LEU A 220 -39.45 -12.41 -3.61
C LEU A 220 -39.43 -12.16 -2.10
N ASP A 221 -40.56 -11.76 -1.50
CA ASP A 221 -40.67 -11.47 -0.07
C ASP A 221 -40.35 -12.70 0.83
N LYS A 222 -40.53 -13.91 0.31
CA LYS A 222 -40.18 -15.17 1.04
C LYS A 222 -38.65 -15.30 1.23
N TYR A 223 -37.86 -14.72 0.34
CA TYR A 223 -36.39 -14.82 0.29
C TYR A 223 -35.69 -13.54 0.69
N MET A 224 -36.45 -12.45 0.97
CA MET A 224 -35.89 -11.24 1.55
C MET A 224 -35.45 -11.55 2.99
N ASP A 225 -34.18 -11.33 3.26
CA ASP A 225 -33.59 -11.51 4.59
C ASP A 225 -34.24 -10.49 5.55
N LEU A 226 -35.10 -10.94 6.45
CA LEU A 226 -35.82 -10.14 7.45
C LEU A 226 -34.89 -9.68 8.60
N THR A 227 -33.59 -9.81 8.47
CA THR A 227 -32.64 -9.27 9.44
C THR A 227 -32.51 -7.75 9.28
N HIS A 228 -33.51 -7.06 9.83
CA HIS A 228 -33.47 -5.63 10.09
C HIS A 228 -32.41 -5.31 11.15
N ASN A 229 -31.15 -5.16 10.74
CA ASN A 229 -30.17 -4.44 11.53
C ASN A 229 -29.78 -3.14 10.78
N LYS A 230 -29.95 -2.02 11.48
CA LYS A 230 -29.74 -0.66 11.00
C LYS A 230 -28.33 -0.47 10.42
N GLY A 231 -28.22 -0.36 9.10
CA GLY A 231 -26.99 -0.01 8.39
C GLY A 231 -26.83 -0.82 7.11
N ILE A 232 -26.88 -0.18 5.97
CA ILE A 232 -26.72 -0.65 4.58
C ILE A 232 -27.29 -2.05 4.32
N ASN A 233 -28.55 -2.10 3.86
CA ASN A 233 -29.21 -3.30 3.38
C ASN A 233 -28.65 -3.72 2.03
N LEU A 234 -27.57 -4.51 2.02
CA LEU A 234 -27.27 -5.32 0.84
C LEU A 234 -28.33 -6.43 0.78
N THR A 235 -29.28 -6.25 -0.13
CA THR A 235 -30.25 -7.30 -0.46
C THR A 235 -29.47 -8.52 -0.97
N GLN A 236 -30.04 -9.74 -0.82
CA GLN A 236 -29.45 -10.96 -1.41
C GLN A 236 -29.10 -10.73 -2.89
N ARG A 237 -29.97 -10.07 -3.63
CA ARG A 237 -29.76 -9.71 -5.04
C ARG A 237 -28.50 -8.85 -5.24
N GLY A 238 -28.24 -7.88 -4.37
CA GLY A 238 -27.03 -7.06 -4.41
C GLY A 238 -25.77 -7.89 -4.15
N ARG A 239 -25.81 -8.87 -3.23
CA ARG A 239 -24.70 -9.80 -2.99
C ARG A 239 -24.40 -10.68 -4.20
N GLU A 240 -25.43 -11.29 -4.79
CA GLU A 240 -25.31 -12.13 -5.97
C GLU A 240 -24.71 -11.36 -7.17
N GLN A 241 -25.13 -10.11 -7.39
CA GLN A 241 -24.56 -9.24 -8.41
C GLN A 241 -23.07 -8.92 -8.12
N GLY A 242 -22.72 -8.70 -6.85
CA GLY A 242 -21.34 -8.52 -6.42
C GLY A 242 -20.47 -9.74 -6.70
N ILE A 243 -20.95 -10.95 -6.36
CA ILE A 243 -20.26 -12.22 -6.65
C ILE A 243 -20.07 -12.41 -8.16
N ARG A 244 -21.11 -12.18 -8.96
CA ARG A 244 -21.02 -12.27 -10.41
C ARG A 244 -19.93 -11.35 -10.98
N ARG A 245 -19.86 -10.10 -10.51
CA ARG A 245 -18.83 -9.12 -10.90
C ARG A 245 -17.43 -9.61 -10.52
N LEU A 246 -17.25 -10.08 -9.29
CA LEU A 246 -15.98 -10.63 -8.82
C LEU A 246 -15.53 -11.82 -9.67
N MET A 247 -16.44 -12.73 -10.01
CA MET A 247 -16.10 -13.90 -10.83
C MET A 247 -15.70 -13.52 -12.25
N SER A 248 -16.34 -12.53 -12.87
CA SER A 248 -15.92 -12.03 -14.18
C SER A 248 -14.51 -11.46 -14.17
N ILE A 249 -14.17 -10.68 -13.13
CA ILE A 249 -12.82 -10.13 -12.95
C ILE A 249 -11.82 -11.25 -12.65
N ASN A 250 -12.22 -12.23 -11.83
CA ASN A 250 -11.37 -13.35 -11.45
C ASN A 250 -10.99 -14.22 -12.66
N LEU A 251 -11.94 -14.47 -13.57
CA LEU A 251 -11.65 -15.20 -14.83
C LEU A 251 -10.56 -14.52 -15.64
N LEU A 252 -10.60 -13.20 -15.75
CA LEU A 252 -9.54 -12.44 -16.45
C LEU A 252 -8.19 -12.55 -15.74
N LYS A 253 -8.16 -12.33 -14.43
CA LYS A 253 -6.93 -12.46 -13.63
C LYS A 253 -6.33 -13.86 -13.74
N ARG A 254 -7.16 -14.90 -13.78
CA ARG A 254 -6.70 -16.29 -13.93
C ARG A 254 -6.13 -16.58 -15.30
N LEU A 255 -6.74 -16.03 -16.36
CA LEU A 255 -6.18 -16.12 -17.73
C LEU A 255 -4.80 -15.44 -17.81
N GLU A 256 -4.67 -14.27 -17.18
CA GLU A 256 -3.39 -13.55 -17.09
C GLU A 256 -2.34 -14.32 -16.30
N SER A 257 -2.77 -15.00 -15.24
CA SER A 257 -1.86 -15.78 -14.39
C SER A 257 -1.35 -17.00 -15.12
N SER A 258 -2.21 -17.93 -15.54
CA SER A 258 -1.83 -19.07 -16.37
C SER A 258 -3.04 -19.67 -17.09
N VAL A 259 -2.80 -20.22 -18.28
CA VAL A 259 -3.82 -20.99 -19.04
C VAL A 259 -4.32 -22.17 -18.22
N PHE A 260 -3.45 -22.81 -17.45
CA PHE A 260 -3.80 -23.92 -16.57
C PHE A 260 -4.83 -23.52 -15.50
N SER A 261 -4.54 -22.45 -14.74
CA SER A 261 -5.45 -21.95 -13.70
C SER A 261 -6.78 -21.47 -14.27
N PHE A 262 -6.75 -20.85 -15.44
CA PHE A 262 -7.94 -20.44 -16.18
C PHE A 262 -8.80 -21.64 -16.57
N ASN A 263 -8.20 -22.66 -17.21
CA ASN A 263 -8.91 -23.89 -17.61
C ASN A 263 -9.54 -24.60 -16.41
N LEU A 264 -8.82 -24.66 -15.30
CA LEU A 264 -9.33 -25.27 -14.06
C LEU A 264 -10.58 -24.55 -13.56
N THR A 265 -10.59 -23.22 -13.63
CA THR A 265 -11.74 -22.41 -13.20
C THR A 265 -12.93 -22.54 -14.14
N LEU A 266 -12.70 -22.53 -15.47
CA LEU A 266 -13.76 -22.81 -16.44
C LEU A 266 -14.42 -24.14 -16.17
N SER A 267 -13.61 -25.19 -15.93
CA SER A 267 -14.10 -26.55 -15.63
C SER A 267 -14.93 -26.60 -14.35
N ARG A 268 -14.49 -25.91 -13.28
CA ARG A 268 -15.24 -25.83 -12.00
C ARG A 268 -16.61 -25.14 -12.18
N ILE A 269 -16.64 -24.02 -12.91
CA ILE A 269 -17.89 -23.29 -13.18
C ILE A 269 -18.83 -24.15 -14.03
N ARG A 270 -18.30 -24.79 -15.06
CA ARG A 270 -19.07 -25.69 -15.95
C ARG A 270 -19.65 -26.86 -15.18
N GLU A 271 -18.88 -27.50 -14.31
CA GLU A 271 -19.36 -28.61 -13.46
C GLU A 271 -20.53 -28.14 -12.55
N LEU A 272 -20.40 -26.95 -11.97
CA LEU A 272 -21.46 -26.37 -11.14
C LEU A 272 -22.75 -26.11 -11.95
N ILE A 273 -22.63 -25.53 -13.14
CA ILE A 273 -23.75 -25.29 -14.05
C ILE A 273 -24.41 -26.61 -14.43
N THR A 274 -23.63 -27.63 -14.80
CA THR A 274 -24.14 -28.95 -15.18
C THR A 274 -24.91 -29.59 -14.03
N LYS A 275 -24.39 -29.58 -12.81
CA LYS A 275 -25.07 -30.07 -11.61
C LYS A 275 -26.40 -29.34 -11.37
N THR A 276 -26.43 -28.05 -11.62
CA THR A 276 -27.65 -27.22 -11.45
C THR A 276 -28.69 -27.55 -12.52
N ILE A 277 -28.28 -27.68 -13.77
CA ILE A 277 -29.17 -28.10 -14.87
C ILE A 277 -29.75 -29.48 -14.57
N ASP A 278 -28.96 -30.44 -14.08
CA ASP A 278 -29.41 -31.78 -13.71
C ASP A 278 -30.40 -31.73 -12.54
N ALA A 279 -30.21 -30.84 -11.58
CA ALA A 279 -31.14 -30.62 -10.49
C ALA A 279 -32.49 -30.06 -10.99
N ILE A 280 -32.45 -29.09 -11.91
CA ILE A 280 -33.64 -28.53 -12.58
C ILE A 280 -34.40 -29.65 -13.36
N ASN A 281 -33.68 -30.44 -14.15
CA ASN A 281 -34.26 -31.55 -14.93
C ASN A 281 -34.91 -32.61 -14.03
N ARG A 282 -34.30 -32.93 -12.86
CA ARG A 282 -34.88 -33.80 -11.86
C ARG A 282 -36.16 -33.23 -11.22
N PHE A 283 -36.13 -31.93 -10.93
CA PHE A 283 -37.31 -31.23 -10.42
C PHE A 283 -38.46 -31.25 -11.42
N GLU A 284 -38.22 -30.98 -12.70
CA GLU A 284 -39.21 -30.99 -13.76
C GLU A 284 -39.84 -32.39 -13.94
N LYS A 285 -39.02 -33.46 -13.73
CA LYS A 285 -39.48 -34.83 -13.93
C LYS A 285 -40.14 -35.46 -12.71
N TYR A 286 -39.65 -35.12 -11.50
CA TYR A 286 -40.04 -35.79 -10.27
C TYR A 286 -40.63 -34.91 -9.17
N GLY A 287 -40.64 -33.60 -9.36
CA GLY A 287 -41.11 -32.62 -8.37
C GLY A 287 -40.23 -32.53 -7.11
N ILE A 288 -38.98 -33.04 -7.17
CA ILE A 288 -38.04 -33.00 -6.04
C ILE A 288 -37.19 -31.77 -6.15
N SER A 289 -37.30 -30.85 -5.18
CA SER A 289 -36.54 -29.62 -5.10
C SER A 289 -35.41 -29.75 -4.07
N ASP A 290 -34.18 -30.01 -4.55
CA ASP A 290 -32.97 -30.02 -3.72
C ASP A 290 -31.88 -29.21 -4.42
N LEU A 291 -32.02 -27.87 -4.39
CA LEU A 291 -31.01 -26.96 -4.88
C LEU A 291 -30.19 -26.50 -3.69
N ASP A 292 -29.00 -27.07 -3.55
CA ASP A 292 -27.98 -26.45 -2.71
C ASP A 292 -27.47 -25.19 -3.43
N THR A 293 -27.65 -24.03 -2.80
CA THR A 293 -27.10 -22.78 -3.31
C THR A 293 -25.58 -22.87 -3.38
N TYR A 294 -25.03 -22.34 -4.48
CA TYR A 294 -23.59 -22.29 -4.71
C TYR A 294 -22.85 -21.64 -3.54
N GLU A 295 -21.81 -22.34 -3.08
CA GLU A 295 -20.77 -21.76 -2.24
C GLU A 295 -19.59 -21.39 -3.12
N ALA A 296 -19.31 -20.09 -3.24
CA ALA A 296 -17.98 -19.69 -3.65
C ALA A 296 -17.01 -20.21 -2.57
N SER A 297 -16.12 -21.12 -2.93
CA SER A 297 -15.05 -21.50 -2.01
C SER A 297 -14.13 -20.30 -1.81
N ASP A 298 -13.60 -20.10 -0.60
CA ASP A 298 -12.62 -19.04 -0.29
C ASP A 298 -11.38 -19.10 -1.20
N HIS A 299 -11.20 -20.19 -1.93
CA HIS A 299 -10.11 -20.44 -2.87
C HIS A 299 -10.33 -19.86 -4.26
N ASP A 300 -11.55 -19.46 -4.59
CA ASP A 300 -11.91 -18.95 -5.93
C ASP A 300 -11.74 -17.43 -6.05
N PHE A 301 -11.53 -16.72 -4.95
CA PHE A 301 -11.38 -15.27 -4.90
C PHE A 301 -9.96 -14.85 -4.55
N ASP A 302 -9.54 -13.72 -5.08
CA ASP A 302 -8.38 -13.00 -4.58
C ASP A 302 -8.77 -12.37 -3.23
N MET A 303 -8.25 -12.93 -2.14
CA MET A 303 -8.53 -12.51 -0.75
C MET A 303 -8.16 -11.04 -0.48
N ASP A 304 -7.46 -10.41 -1.41
CA ASP A 304 -6.95 -9.05 -1.28
C ASP A 304 -7.86 -8.00 -1.94
N ASP A 305 -8.91 -8.43 -2.62
CA ASP A 305 -9.94 -7.51 -3.09
C ASP A 305 -10.79 -7.11 -1.87
N GLY A 306 -10.64 -5.85 -1.40
CA GLY A 306 -11.32 -5.34 -0.19
C GLY A 306 -12.85 -5.43 -0.22
N ASN A 307 -13.42 -5.88 -1.34
CA ASN A 307 -14.82 -6.19 -1.52
C ASN A 307 -15.16 -7.68 -1.27
N THR A 308 -14.16 -8.57 -1.18
CA THR A 308 -14.40 -10.03 -1.05
C THR A 308 -15.09 -10.35 0.28
N ASP A 309 -14.62 -9.76 1.38
CA ASP A 309 -15.23 -9.91 2.72
C ASP A 309 -16.69 -9.44 2.76
N PHE A 310 -17.05 -8.50 1.88
CA PHE A 310 -18.38 -7.89 1.83
C PHE A 310 -19.43 -8.83 1.23
N PHE A 311 -19.01 -9.70 0.29
CA PHE A 311 -19.92 -10.58 -0.46
C PHE A 311 -19.92 -12.01 0.09
N THR A 312 -18.91 -12.42 0.84
CA THR A 312 -18.80 -13.76 1.43
C THR A 312 -19.53 -13.91 2.76
N VAL A 313 -19.89 -12.81 3.45
CA VAL A 313 -20.59 -12.81 4.73
C VAL A 313 -22.11 -12.84 4.52
N GLY A 314 -22.77 -13.97 4.82
CA GLY A 314 -24.24 -14.08 4.86
C GLY A 314 -24.72 -15.53 4.98
N LYS A 315 -25.94 -15.72 5.52
CA LYS A 315 -26.59 -17.04 5.56
C LYS A 315 -26.99 -17.49 4.16
N LYS A 316 -26.68 -18.75 3.83
CA LYS A 316 -27.19 -19.43 2.63
C LYS A 316 -28.70 -19.43 2.64
N VAL A 317 -29.28 -18.95 1.54
CA VAL A 317 -30.73 -19.05 1.35
C VAL A 317 -30.98 -20.13 0.31
N LYS A 318 -31.67 -21.18 0.74
CA LYS A 318 -32.17 -22.23 -0.19
C LYS A 318 -33.37 -21.67 -0.95
N ILE A 319 -33.26 -21.64 -2.28
CA ILE A 319 -34.36 -21.20 -3.13
C ILE A 319 -35.10 -22.41 -3.67
N ASP A 320 -36.42 -22.42 -3.53
CA ASP A 320 -37.30 -23.47 -4.07
C ASP A 320 -37.49 -23.21 -5.58
N LEU A 321 -37.19 -24.22 -6.40
CA LEU A 321 -37.43 -24.16 -7.84
C LEU A 321 -38.88 -23.89 -8.22
N ALA A 322 -39.83 -24.27 -7.38
CA ALA A 322 -41.26 -23.97 -7.60
C ALA A 322 -41.55 -22.45 -7.56
N ASP A 323 -40.73 -21.68 -6.88
CA ASP A 323 -40.85 -20.21 -6.76
C ASP A 323 -40.09 -19.45 -7.84
N MET A 324 -39.48 -20.15 -8.83
CA MET A 324 -38.60 -19.58 -9.84
C MET A 324 -39.08 -19.84 -11.27
N ASP A 325 -38.71 -18.96 -12.19
CA ASP A 325 -38.69 -19.24 -13.63
C ASP A 325 -37.43 -20.09 -13.97
N TYR A 326 -37.48 -21.35 -13.50
CA TYR A 326 -36.36 -22.28 -13.68
C TYR A 326 -36.13 -22.66 -15.15
N ARG A 327 -37.11 -22.45 -16.05
CA ARG A 327 -36.97 -22.75 -17.48
C ARG A 327 -36.07 -21.74 -18.16
N THR A 328 -36.37 -20.47 -18.00
CA THR A 328 -35.51 -19.39 -18.53
C THR A 328 -34.11 -19.48 -17.90
N TRP A 329 -34.02 -19.75 -16.59
CA TRP A 329 -32.73 -19.92 -15.94
C TRP A 329 -31.93 -21.10 -16.52
N ARG A 330 -32.56 -22.25 -16.78
CA ARG A 330 -31.90 -23.40 -17.42
C ARG A 330 -31.38 -23.06 -18.81
N GLU A 331 -32.14 -22.34 -19.63
CA GLU A 331 -31.73 -21.92 -20.97
C GLU A 331 -30.50 -21.01 -20.93
N GLU A 332 -30.47 -20.05 -20.02
CA GLU A 332 -29.30 -19.18 -19.83
C GLU A 332 -28.10 -19.92 -19.23
N LEU A 333 -28.32 -20.85 -18.31
CA LEU A 333 -27.26 -21.72 -17.79
C LEU A 333 -26.65 -22.59 -18.91
N GLN A 334 -27.47 -23.10 -19.82
CA GLN A 334 -26.98 -23.89 -20.96
C GLN A 334 -26.16 -23.02 -21.91
N ALA A 335 -26.58 -21.78 -22.18
CA ALA A 335 -25.82 -20.85 -23.01
C ALA A 335 -24.44 -20.51 -22.38
N ASP A 336 -24.40 -20.28 -21.06
CA ASP A 336 -23.13 -20.11 -20.35
C ASP A 336 -22.25 -21.37 -20.41
N ALA A 337 -22.83 -22.58 -20.26
CA ALA A 337 -22.10 -23.84 -20.36
C ALA A 337 -21.48 -24.04 -21.73
N ASP A 338 -22.20 -23.71 -22.81
CA ASP A 338 -21.73 -23.82 -24.19
C ASP A 338 -20.55 -22.87 -24.44
N ILE A 339 -20.59 -21.64 -23.92
CA ILE A 339 -19.49 -20.68 -24.02
C ILE A 339 -18.28 -21.17 -23.23
N LEU A 340 -18.48 -21.72 -22.01
CA LEU A 340 -17.39 -22.26 -21.19
C LEU A 340 -16.74 -23.49 -21.86
N GLU A 341 -17.52 -24.31 -22.55
CA GLU A 341 -17.00 -25.43 -23.35
C GLU A 341 -16.17 -24.93 -24.51
N LEU A 342 -16.66 -23.95 -25.28
CA LEU A 342 -15.94 -23.32 -26.37
C LEU A 342 -14.59 -22.76 -25.87
N LEU A 343 -14.59 -22.00 -24.78
CA LEU A 343 -13.37 -21.46 -24.19
C LEU A 343 -12.39 -22.56 -23.77
N THR A 344 -12.88 -23.66 -23.18
CA THR A 344 -12.06 -24.83 -22.82
C THR A 344 -11.42 -25.46 -24.05
N LEU A 345 -12.19 -25.63 -25.14
CA LEU A 345 -11.69 -26.16 -26.40
C LEU A 345 -10.65 -25.26 -27.05
N MET A 346 -10.85 -23.94 -26.98
CA MET A 346 -9.91 -22.96 -27.54
C MET A 346 -8.51 -23.05 -26.91
N ILE A 347 -8.40 -23.43 -25.64
CA ILE A 347 -7.13 -23.49 -24.90
C ILE A 347 -6.61 -24.93 -24.70
N ALA A 348 -7.35 -25.95 -25.14
CA ALA A 348 -7.05 -27.37 -24.86
C ALA A 348 -5.67 -27.82 -25.34
N ASP A 349 -5.20 -27.27 -26.47
CA ASP A 349 -3.92 -27.64 -27.07
C ASP A 349 -2.72 -26.91 -26.42
N ILE A 350 -2.96 -25.99 -25.49
CA ILE A 350 -1.88 -25.26 -24.81
C ILE A 350 -1.35 -26.11 -23.65
N THR A 351 -0.52 -27.09 -23.98
CA THR A 351 0.21 -27.87 -22.97
C THR A 351 1.40 -27.07 -22.41
N PRO A 352 2.08 -27.52 -21.34
CA PRO A 352 3.26 -26.84 -20.81
C PRO A 352 4.35 -26.53 -21.84
N GLU A 353 4.51 -27.36 -22.86
CA GLU A 353 5.49 -27.15 -23.93
C GLU A 353 5.09 -25.98 -24.85
N TYR A 354 3.80 -25.72 -25.00
CA TYR A 354 3.25 -24.63 -25.81
C TYR A 354 2.82 -23.40 -25.02
N ASP A 355 2.92 -23.46 -23.69
CA ASP A 355 2.71 -22.30 -22.79
C ASP A 355 3.93 -21.38 -22.86
N THR A 356 3.83 -20.35 -23.70
CA THR A 356 4.96 -19.44 -23.93
C THR A 356 5.38 -18.71 -22.65
N LYS A 357 4.46 -18.45 -21.75
CA LYS A 357 4.77 -17.79 -20.48
C LYS A 357 5.61 -18.68 -19.57
N LEU A 358 5.25 -19.95 -19.44
CA LEU A 358 6.04 -20.94 -18.71
C LEU A 358 7.42 -21.15 -19.37
N GLN A 359 7.48 -21.30 -20.70
CA GLN A 359 8.74 -21.48 -21.42
C GLN A 359 9.67 -20.27 -21.25
N THR A 360 9.12 -19.05 -21.25
CA THR A 360 9.87 -17.82 -20.97
C THR A 360 10.43 -17.81 -19.55
N LEU A 361 9.65 -18.28 -18.57
CA LEU A 361 10.11 -18.41 -17.18
C LEU A 361 11.27 -19.42 -17.07
N LEU A 362 11.16 -20.59 -17.71
CA LEU A 362 12.22 -21.61 -17.68
C LEU A 362 13.52 -21.11 -18.33
N ALA A 363 13.41 -20.37 -19.44
CA ALA A 363 14.56 -19.73 -20.07
C ALA A 363 15.21 -18.67 -19.16
N LEU A 364 14.41 -17.88 -18.47
CA LEU A 364 14.86 -16.86 -17.52
C LEU A 364 15.54 -17.49 -16.29
N ILE A 365 15.00 -18.58 -15.75
CA ILE A 365 15.61 -19.36 -14.67
C ILE A 365 16.97 -19.90 -15.13
N SER A 366 17.04 -20.48 -16.32
CA SER A 366 18.30 -20.96 -16.89
C SER A 366 19.34 -19.86 -16.99
N LYS A 367 18.96 -18.70 -17.53
CA LYS A 367 19.85 -17.54 -17.66
C LYS A 367 20.37 -17.07 -16.30
N LYS A 368 19.52 -17.00 -15.27
CA LYS A 368 19.93 -16.58 -13.92
C LYS A 368 20.88 -17.59 -13.27
N ILE A 369 20.65 -18.89 -13.45
CA ILE A 369 21.51 -19.95 -12.88
C ILE A 369 22.87 -19.98 -13.58
N GLU A 370 22.89 -19.84 -14.91
CA GLU A 370 24.11 -19.87 -15.73
C GLU A 370 24.91 -18.56 -15.62
N HIS A 371 24.24 -17.43 -15.39
CA HIS A 371 24.84 -16.11 -15.25
C HIS A 371 24.29 -15.38 -14.00
N PRO A 372 24.73 -15.77 -12.80
CA PRO A 372 24.30 -15.12 -11.55
C PRO A 372 24.71 -13.64 -11.52
N ILE A 373 23.85 -12.79 -10.92
CA ILE A 373 24.13 -11.34 -10.81
C ILE A 373 25.03 -10.99 -9.62
N ASN A 374 25.10 -11.86 -8.61
CA ASN A 374 26.02 -11.72 -7.47
C ASN A 374 26.76 -13.05 -7.23
N GLY A 375 28.07 -13.08 -7.47
CA GLY A 375 28.90 -14.24 -7.21
C GLY A 375 28.33 -15.55 -7.81
N ASP A 376 28.02 -16.52 -6.94
CA ASP A 376 27.40 -17.80 -7.30
C ASP A 376 25.94 -17.91 -6.83
N ASN A 377 25.29 -16.79 -6.48
CA ASN A 377 23.93 -16.77 -5.98
C ASN A 377 22.92 -17.19 -7.06
N LYS A 378 22.33 -18.38 -6.90
CA LYS A 378 21.34 -18.96 -7.81
C LYS A 378 19.91 -18.87 -7.30
N LYS A 379 19.68 -18.16 -6.19
CA LYS A 379 18.37 -18.07 -5.57
C LYS A 379 17.40 -17.25 -6.41
N ILE A 380 16.19 -17.79 -6.56
CA ILE A 380 15.08 -17.16 -7.28
C ILE A 380 13.81 -17.27 -6.43
N LEU A 381 13.10 -16.15 -6.25
CA LEU A 381 11.81 -16.09 -5.60
C LEU A 381 10.75 -15.79 -6.66
N ILE A 382 9.78 -16.69 -6.84
CA ILE A 382 8.71 -16.55 -7.82
C ILE A 382 7.39 -16.38 -7.10
N PHE A 383 6.69 -15.29 -7.38
CA PHE A 383 5.36 -15.00 -6.85
C PHE A 383 4.27 -15.22 -7.89
N SER A 384 3.17 -15.83 -7.46
CA SER A 384 1.90 -15.85 -8.17
C SER A 384 0.75 -15.48 -7.23
N ALA A 385 -0.28 -14.82 -7.74
CA ALA A 385 -1.48 -14.49 -6.98
C ALA A 385 -2.33 -15.73 -6.67
N PHE A 386 -2.26 -16.77 -7.51
CA PHE A 386 -3.12 -17.96 -7.40
C PHE A 386 -2.36 -19.21 -6.98
N SER A 387 -2.91 -19.96 -6.04
CA SER A 387 -2.35 -21.24 -5.59
C SER A 387 -2.29 -22.28 -6.72
N ASP A 388 -3.34 -22.35 -7.57
CA ASP A 388 -3.39 -23.26 -8.70
C ASP A 388 -2.21 -22.99 -9.69
N THR A 389 -1.92 -21.72 -9.96
CA THR A 389 -0.77 -21.33 -10.79
C THR A 389 0.56 -21.66 -10.09
N ALA A 390 0.66 -21.39 -8.79
CA ALA A 390 1.88 -21.69 -8.03
C ALA A 390 2.17 -23.21 -8.03
N GLU A 391 1.15 -24.06 -7.92
CA GLU A 391 1.28 -25.51 -8.02
C GLU A 391 1.72 -25.94 -9.43
N TYR A 392 1.09 -25.41 -10.47
CA TYR A 392 1.47 -25.65 -11.86
C TYR A 392 2.93 -25.27 -12.12
N LEU A 393 3.37 -24.12 -11.61
CA LEU A 393 4.76 -23.71 -11.71
C LEU A 393 5.68 -24.67 -10.96
N TYR A 394 5.29 -25.09 -9.75
CA TYR A 394 6.10 -26.02 -8.97
C TYR A 394 6.29 -27.36 -9.71
N GLU A 395 5.24 -27.93 -10.27
CA GLU A 395 5.31 -29.19 -11.00
C GLU A 395 6.25 -29.13 -12.19
N ASN A 396 6.23 -28.04 -12.96
CA ASN A 396 7.06 -27.89 -14.15
C ASN A 396 8.49 -27.41 -13.82
N VAL A 397 8.63 -26.40 -12.98
CA VAL A 397 9.93 -25.81 -12.63
C VAL A 397 10.78 -26.76 -11.80
N SER A 398 10.17 -27.50 -10.83
CA SER A 398 10.93 -28.38 -9.95
C SER A 398 11.58 -29.53 -10.72
N VAL A 399 10.87 -30.11 -11.67
CA VAL A 399 11.40 -31.19 -12.55
C VAL A 399 12.54 -30.62 -13.41
N PHE A 400 12.28 -29.55 -14.13
CA PHE A 400 13.25 -28.90 -15.01
C PHE A 400 14.55 -28.52 -14.29
N VAL A 401 14.45 -27.88 -13.14
CA VAL A 401 15.60 -27.39 -12.39
C VAL A 401 16.37 -28.53 -11.73
N LYS A 402 15.66 -29.55 -11.24
CA LYS A 402 16.30 -30.76 -10.65
C LYS A 402 17.06 -31.57 -11.67
N GLU A 403 16.47 -31.80 -12.84
CA GLU A 403 17.08 -32.59 -13.90
C GLU A 403 18.28 -31.88 -14.55
N LYS A 404 18.12 -30.59 -14.84
CA LYS A 404 19.16 -29.84 -15.59
C LYS A 404 20.29 -29.33 -14.70
N TYR A 405 19.99 -28.89 -13.49
CA TYR A 405 20.95 -28.20 -12.63
C TYR A 405 21.20 -28.87 -11.27
N GLY A 406 20.41 -29.87 -10.89
CA GLY A 406 20.51 -30.54 -9.60
C GLY A 406 20.07 -29.70 -8.40
N LEU A 407 19.47 -28.51 -8.63
CA LEU A 407 19.04 -27.59 -7.59
C LEU A 407 17.67 -27.98 -7.01
N ASP A 408 17.39 -27.47 -5.81
CA ASP A 408 16.16 -27.79 -5.10
C ASP A 408 15.15 -26.65 -5.14
N THR A 409 13.87 -27.03 -5.29
CA THR A 409 12.72 -26.14 -5.37
C THR A 409 11.76 -26.38 -4.21
N ALA A 410 11.07 -25.34 -3.77
CA ALA A 410 9.96 -25.44 -2.81
C ALA A 410 8.76 -24.60 -3.22
N LEU A 411 7.59 -25.02 -2.74
CA LEU A 411 6.31 -24.34 -2.88
C LEU A 411 5.76 -23.96 -1.51
N VAL A 412 5.29 -22.72 -1.37
CA VAL A 412 4.59 -22.24 -0.19
C VAL A 412 3.35 -21.44 -0.63
N THR A 413 2.18 -21.89 -0.18
CA THR A 413 0.90 -21.21 -0.43
C THR A 413 0.12 -21.05 0.88
N GLY A 414 -0.90 -20.20 0.88
CA GLY A 414 -1.78 -20.03 2.04
C GLY A 414 -2.81 -21.15 2.22
N THR A 415 -3.05 -21.94 1.17
CA THR A 415 -4.19 -22.86 1.07
C THR A 415 -3.78 -24.32 0.97
N VAL A 416 -2.59 -24.60 0.45
CA VAL A 416 -2.08 -25.95 0.19
C VAL A 416 -0.85 -26.20 1.07
N ASP A 417 -0.67 -27.45 1.51
CA ASP A 417 0.53 -27.86 2.23
C ASP A 417 1.79 -27.60 1.40
N GLY A 418 2.83 -27.09 2.06
CA GLY A 418 4.10 -26.82 1.42
C GLY A 418 4.69 -28.08 0.77
N LYS A 419 5.33 -27.91 -0.40
CA LYS A 419 6.02 -28.98 -1.15
C LYS A 419 7.50 -28.63 -1.29
N THR A 420 8.39 -29.63 -1.38
CA THR A 420 9.82 -29.43 -1.64
C THR A 420 10.44 -30.66 -2.26
N THR A 421 11.45 -30.44 -3.13
CA THR A 421 12.27 -31.52 -3.72
C THR A 421 13.38 -31.99 -2.79
N VAL A 422 13.64 -31.28 -1.67
CA VAL A 422 14.65 -31.65 -0.68
C VAL A 422 14.20 -32.89 0.08
N LYS A 423 14.95 -33.99 -0.09
CA LYS A 423 14.65 -35.25 0.58
C LYS A 423 14.75 -35.13 2.11
N GLY A 424 13.71 -35.59 2.82
CA GLY A 424 13.69 -35.64 4.28
C GLY A 424 13.41 -34.30 4.99
N LEU A 425 13.22 -33.21 4.25
CA LEU A 425 12.80 -31.92 4.81
C LEU A 425 11.28 -31.88 4.91
N LYS A 426 10.76 -31.67 6.14
CA LYS A 426 9.32 -31.38 6.32
C LYS A 426 9.03 -29.97 5.77
N ALA A 427 8.19 -29.89 4.75
CA ALA A 427 7.90 -28.65 4.02
C ALA A 427 6.97 -27.70 4.78
N THR A 428 7.25 -27.45 6.07
CA THR A 428 6.56 -26.39 6.82
C THR A 428 7.08 -25.01 6.36
N LEU A 429 6.26 -23.99 6.48
CA LEU A 429 6.61 -22.62 6.11
C LEU A 429 7.99 -22.22 6.69
N ASN A 430 8.18 -22.40 7.99
CA ASN A 430 9.43 -22.02 8.66
C ASN A 430 10.65 -22.80 8.14
N ASN A 431 10.54 -24.10 7.92
CA ASN A 431 11.64 -24.92 7.42
C ASN A 431 12.03 -24.51 5.99
N VAL A 432 11.03 -24.32 5.13
CA VAL A 432 11.24 -23.90 3.74
C VAL A 432 11.93 -22.54 3.71
N LEU A 433 11.41 -21.53 4.40
CA LEU A 433 11.99 -20.19 4.42
C LEU A 433 13.40 -20.17 5.05
N THR A 434 13.63 -20.98 6.07
CA THR A 434 14.97 -21.10 6.70
C THR A 434 15.98 -21.74 5.74
N CYS A 435 15.58 -22.72 4.96
CA CYS A 435 16.46 -23.36 3.96
C CYS A 435 16.63 -22.49 2.71
N PHE A 436 15.64 -21.67 2.36
CA PHE A 436 15.72 -20.74 1.24
C PHE A 436 16.57 -19.50 1.55
N SER A 437 16.44 -18.95 2.76
CA SER A 437 17.16 -17.74 3.18
C SER A 437 17.99 -18.02 4.46
N PRO A 438 19.04 -18.83 4.37
CA PRO A 438 19.74 -19.38 5.53
C PRO A 438 20.44 -18.34 6.41
N ILE A 439 20.93 -17.26 5.84
CA ILE A 439 21.60 -16.19 6.58
C ILE A 439 20.56 -15.33 7.29
N SER A 440 19.61 -14.80 6.54
CA SER A 440 18.56 -13.92 7.06
C SER A 440 17.65 -14.59 8.09
N LYS A 441 17.50 -15.92 8.02
CA LYS A 441 16.70 -16.73 8.95
C LYS A 441 17.54 -17.44 10.01
N SER A 442 18.84 -17.12 10.12
CA SER A 442 19.73 -17.72 11.12
C SER A 442 19.70 -19.25 11.13
N LYS A 443 19.75 -19.88 9.94
CA LYS A 443 19.66 -21.34 9.79
C LYS A 443 20.69 -22.10 10.66
N ALA A 444 21.90 -21.57 10.77
CA ALA A 444 22.95 -22.15 11.60
C ALA A 444 22.53 -22.34 13.07
N VAL A 445 21.64 -21.51 13.58
CA VAL A 445 21.09 -21.59 14.95
C VAL A 445 19.85 -22.48 14.98
N LEU A 446 18.93 -22.29 14.02
CA LEU A 446 17.63 -22.98 14.02
C LEU A 446 17.72 -24.44 13.56
N MET A 447 18.63 -24.75 12.63
CA MET A 447 18.79 -26.07 12.01
C MET A 447 20.29 -26.43 11.85
N PRO A 448 21.07 -26.49 12.94
CA PRO A 448 22.54 -26.61 12.87
C PRO A 448 23.05 -27.88 12.19
N SER A 449 22.29 -28.97 12.22
CA SER A 449 22.63 -30.24 11.58
C SER A 449 22.10 -30.38 10.14
N SER A 450 21.34 -29.44 9.65
CA SER A 450 20.71 -29.54 8.33
C SER A 450 21.60 -28.96 7.23
N THR A 451 21.93 -29.77 6.22
CA THR A 451 22.61 -29.33 4.99
C THR A 451 21.62 -28.95 3.88
N ALA A 452 20.31 -29.09 4.13
CA ALA A 452 19.26 -28.75 3.16
C ALA A 452 19.41 -27.31 2.66
N ASN A 453 19.34 -27.11 1.35
CA ASN A 453 19.31 -25.78 0.72
C ASN A 453 18.17 -25.76 -0.30
N ILE A 454 17.51 -24.64 -0.43
CA ILE A 454 16.47 -24.41 -1.43
C ILE A 454 16.94 -23.22 -2.27
N ASP A 455 17.01 -23.41 -3.58
CA ASP A 455 17.49 -22.38 -4.49
C ASP A 455 16.33 -21.66 -5.17
N ILE A 456 15.21 -22.35 -5.43
CA ILE A 456 14.04 -21.75 -6.02
C ILE A 456 12.85 -21.87 -5.07
N LEU A 457 12.23 -20.74 -4.78
CA LEU A 457 11.02 -20.69 -3.98
C LEU A 457 9.87 -20.13 -4.82
N ILE A 458 8.81 -20.92 -4.93
CA ILE A 458 7.54 -20.51 -5.56
C ILE A 458 6.55 -20.26 -4.44
N ALA A 459 5.88 -19.10 -4.46
CA ALA A 459 4.99 -18.72 -3.39
C ALA A 459 3.80 -17.87 -3.87
N THR A 460 2.75 -17.91 -3.07
CA THR A 460 1.66 -16.92 -3.17
C THR A 460 1.90 -15.76 -2.21
N ASP A 461 0.99 -14.78 -2.20
CA ASP A 461 1.09 -13.59 -1.34
C ASP A 461 1.06 -13.89 0.17
N CYS A 462 0.87 -15.14 0.59
CA CYS A 462 0.99 -15.54 2.00
C CYS A 462 2.36 -15.23 2.63
N ILE A 463 3.42 -15.04 1.81
CA ILE A 463 4.73 -14.60 2.27
C ILE A 463 5.12 -13.20 1.78
N SER A 464 4.20 -12.49 1.15
CA SER A 464 4.44 -11.12 0.66
C SER A 464 4.63 -10.11 1.80
N GLU A 465 4.27 -10.46 3.04
CA GLU A 465 4.44 -9.63 4.24
C GLU A 465 5.21 -10.36 5.35
N GLY A 466 5.90 -9.61 6.19
CA GLY A 466 6.54 -10.12 7.43
C GLY A 466 7.77 -11.03 7.25
N GLN A 467 8.22 -11.36 6.03
CA GLN A 467 9.33 -12.29 5.82
C GLN A 467 10.60 -11.58 5.33
N ASN A 468 11.76 -11.96 5.88
CA ASN A 468 13.07 -11.52 5.42
C ASN A 468 13.67 -12.61 4.53
N LEU A 469 13.84 -12.32 3.25
CA LEU A 469 14.35 -13.25 2.24
C LEU A 469 15.51 -12.64 1.43
N GLN A 470 16.28 -11.75 2.06
CA GLN A 470 17.33 -10.95 1.44
C GLN A 470 18.58 -11.74 1.04
N ASP A 471 18.63 -13.05 1.31
CA ASP A 471 19.64 -13.93 0.72
C ASP A 471 19.37 -14.17 -0.77
N CYS A 472 18.13 -13.99 -1.20
CA CYS A 472 17.72 -14.00 -2.60
C CYS A 472 17.96 -12.64 -3.24
N ASP A 473 18.45 -12.64 -4.49
CA ASP A 473 18.75 -11.43 -5.25
C ASP A 473 17.87 -11.29 -6.51
N TYR A 474 16.97 -12.25 -6.76
CA TYR A 474 16.19 -12.32 -8.00
C TYR A 474 14.73 -12.64 -7.71
N LEU A 475 13.84 -11.70 -7.97
CA LEU A 475 12.41 -11.86 -7.73
C LEU A 475 11.63 -11.79 -9.04
N VAL A 476 10.75 -12.76 -9.24
CA VAL A 476 9.87 -12.85 -10.40
C VAL A 476 8.42 -12.73 -9.95
N ASN A 477 7.71 -11.72 -10.42
CA ASN A 477 6.25 -11.67 -10.41
C ASN A 477 5.75 -12.38 -11.67
N TYR A 478 5.30 -13.62 -11.53
CA TYR A 478 4.78 -14.41 -12.65
C TYR A 478 3.43 -13.90 -13.14
N ASP A 479 2.68 -13.28 -12.25
CA ASP A 479 1.51 -12.46 -12.55
C ASP A 479 1.58 -11.11 -11.84
N ILE A 480 1.08 -10.09 -12.52
CA ILE A 480 1.04 -8.74 -11.97
C ILE A 480 -0.19 -8.59 -11.10
N HIS A 481 0.03 -8.21 -9.85
CA HIS A 481 -1.07 -7.84 -8.98
C HIS A 481 -1.64 -6.48 -9.41
N TRP A 482 -2.97 -6.37 -9.47
CA TRP A 482 -3.65 -5.13 -9.88
C TRP A 482 -3.48 -3.99 -8.88
N ASN A 483 -3.09 -4.31 -7.64
CA ASN A 483 -2.64 -3.33 -6.68
C ASN A 483 -1.10 -3.22 -6.73
N PRO A 484 -0.55 -2.08 -7.21
CA PRO A 484 0.89 -1.87 -7.32
C PRO A 484 1.64 -2.03 -6.01
N VAL A 485 1.00 -1.70 -4.88
CA VAL A 485 1.57 -1.83 -3.53
C VAL A 485 2.01 -3.27 -3.24
N ARG A 486 1.28 -4.27 -3.75
CA ARG A 486 1.65 -5.68 -3.56
C ARG A 486 2.95 -6.04 -4.29
N ILE A 487 3.16 -5.51 -5.48
CA ILE A 487 4.41 -5.72 -6.24
C ILE A 487 5.60 -5.17 -5.43
N ILE A 488 5.44 -3.99 -4.87
CA ILE A 488 6.46 -3.34 -4.02
C ILE A 488 6.67 -4.13 -2.73
N GLN A 489 5.61 -4.59 -2.07
CA GLN A 489 5.69 -5.42 -0.87
C GLN A 489 6.42 -6.75 -1.14
N ARG A 490 6.12 -7.43 -2.26
CA ARG A 490 6.84 -8.62 -2.70
C ARG A 490 8.32 -8.32 -2.88
N PHE A 491 8.67 -7.25 -3.61
CA PHE A 491 10.06 -6.86 -3.83
C PHE A 491 10.78 -6.49 -2.53
N GLY A 492 10.10 -5.83 -1.60
CA GLY A 492 10.59 -5.53 -0.26
C GLY A 492 11.00 -6.77 0.58
N ARG A 493 10.74 -8.00 0.11
CA ARG A 493 11.23 -9.23 0.77
C ARG A 493 12.72 -9.45 0.55
N ILE A 494 13.25 -9.05 -0.60
CA ILE A 494 14.67 -9.17 -0.97
C ILE A 494 15.41 -7.84 -0.86
N ASP A 495 14.72 -6.72 -1.02
CA ASP A 495 15.28 -5.36 -0.97
C ASP A 495 15.30 -4.84 0.48
N ARG A 496 16.31 -5.24 1.22
CA ARG A 496 16.44 -4.89 2.64
C ARG A 496 17.85 -4.44 3.00
N ILE A 497 17.91 -3.55 3.98
CA ILE A 497 19.19 -3.09 4.55
C ILE A 497 19.96 -4.27 5.15
N GLY A 498 21.27 -4.25 5.00
CA GLY A 498 22.14 -5.33 5.47
C GLY A 498 22.13 -6.59 4.62
N SER A 499 21.54 -6.55 3.40
CA SER A 499 21.70 -7.62 2.42
C SER A 499 23.19 -7.83 2.07
N LYS A 500 23.58 -9.09 1.83
CA LYS A 500 24.91 -9.43 1.32
C LYS A 500 25.03 -9.32 -0.20
N ASN A 501 23.88 -9.22 -0.88
CA ASN A 501 23.83 -9.02 -2.32
C ASN A 501 24.15 -7.57 -2.66
N GLU A 502 25.01 -7.35 -3.65
CA GLU A 502 25.33 -6.01 -4.15
C GLU A 502 24.21 -5.50 -5.04
N TYR A 503 23.65 -6.37 -5.88
CA TYR A 503 22.58 -6.07 -6.82
C TYR A 503 21.35 -6.91 -6.56
N ILE A 504 20.16 -6.38 -6.88
CA ILE A 504 18.90 -7.13 -6.87
C ILE A 504 18.12 -6.84 -8.13
N GLN A 505 17.42 -7.87 -8.65
CA GLN A 505 16.66 -7.81 -9.88
C GLN A 505 15.20 -8.14 -9.66
N LEU A 506 14.33 -7.28 -10.19
CA LEU A 506 12.90 -7.50 -10.31
C LEU A 506 12.55 -7.90 -11.74
N VAL A 507 11.73 -8.94 -11.90
CA VAL A 507 11.17 -9.37 -13.18
C VAL A 507 9.65 -9.39 -13.07
N ASN A 508 8.99 -8.77 -14.02
CA ASN A 508 7.54 -8.69 -14.08
C ASN A 508 7.02 -9.29 -15.39
N PHE A 509 6.10 -10.25 -15.29
CA PHE A 509 5.38 -10.80 -16.44
C PHE A 509 4.07 -10.04 -16.62
N TRP A 510 3.95 -9.33 -17.73
CA TRP A 510 2.78 -8.58 -18.14
C TRP A 510 1.97 -9.40 -19.16
N PRO A 511 0.64 -9.23 -19.23
CA PRO A 511 -0.15 -9.81 -20.30
C PRO A 511 0.30 -9.24 -21.67
N ASP A 512 0.14 -10.06 -22.73
CA ASP A 512 0.47 -9.68 -24.11
C ASP A 512 -0.64 -8.80 -24.70
N MET A 513 -0.80 -7.62 -24.11
CA MET A 513 -1.70 -6.57 -24.57
C MET A 513 -1.19 -5.21 -24.12
N ASP A 514 -1.67 -4.14 -24.77
CA ASP A 514 -1.33 -2.80 -24.35
C ASP A 514 -1.94 -2.50 -22.96
N LEU A 515 -1.21 -1.76 -22.12
CA LEU A 515 -1.68 -1.40 -20.78
C LEU A 515 -2.99 -0.60 -20.82
N ASP A 516 -3.18 0.24 -21.83
CA ASP A 516 -4.42 0.97 -22.06
C ASP A 516 -5.59 0.04 -22.43
N GLU A 517 -5.32 -0.93 -23.27
CA GLU A 517 -6.27 -1.96 -23.67
C GLU A 517 -6.63 -2.83 -22.44
N TYR A 518 -5.64 -3.21 -21.64
CA TYR A 518 -5.79 -3.97 -20.42
C TYR A 518 -6.67 -3.26 -19.36
N ILE A 519 -6.42 -1.98 -19.10
CA ILE A 519 -7.20 -1.19 -18.15
C ILE A 519 -8.60 -0.90 -18.69
N ASN A 520 -8.72 -0.59 -19.98
CA ASN A 520 -10.02 -0.39 -20.63
C ASN A 520 -10.86 -1.67 -20.65
N LEU A 521 -10.22 -2.81 -20.73
CA LEU A 521 -10.82 -4.12 -20.64
C LEU A 521 -11.52 -4.31 -19.28
N LYS A 522 -10.82 -4.02 -18.20
CA LYS A 522 -11.38 -4.01 -16.84
C LYS A 522 -12.57 -3.08 -16.73
N ASN A 523 -12.45 -1.86 -17.21
CA ASN A 523 -13.54 -0.87 -17.22
C ASN A 523 -14.76 -1.34 -17.99
N ARG A 524 -14.58 -2.00 -19.16
CA ARG A 524 -15.69 -2.55 -19.95
C ARG A 524 -16.46 -3.64 -19.19
N VAL A 525 -15.75 -4.55 -18.49
CA VAL A 525 -16.40 -5.56 -17.64
C VAL A 525 -17.20 -4.89 -16.54
N GLU A 526 -16.59 -3.94 -15.84
CA GLU A 526 -17.25 -3.22 -14.76
C GLU A 526 -18.46 -2.40 -15.24
N THR A 527 -18.35 -1.71 -16.38
CA THR A 527 -19.42 -0.89 -16.96
C THR A 527 -20.58 -1.74 -17.45
N ARG A 528 -20.31 -2.87 -18.14
CA ARG A 528 -21.36 -3.77 -18.62
C ARG A 528 -22.17 -4.37 -17.46
N MET A 529 -21.49 -4.70 -16.36
CA MET A 529 -22.15 -5.18 -15.14
C MET A 529 -23.01 -4.08 -14.49
N LYS A 530 -22.58 -2.81 -14.52
CA LYS A 530 -23.36 -1.66 -14.06
C LYS A 530 -24.66 -1.48 -14.86
N ILE A 531 -24.59 -1.52 -16.17
CA ILE A 531 -25.77 -1.36 -17.05
C ILE A 531 -26.81 -2.44 -16.76
N SER A 532 -26.38 -3.68 -16.54
CA SER A 532 -27.26 -4.79 -16.17
C SER A 532 -27.96 -4.59 -14.82
N VAL A 533 -27.32 -3.90 -13.87
CA VAL A 533 -27.90 -3.58 -12.55
C VAL A 533 -28.88 -2.41 -12.64
N MET A 534 -28.53 -1.35 -13.37
CA MET A 534 -29.40 -0.17 -13.53
C MET A 534 -30.73 -0.49 -14.24
N THR A 535 -30.73 -1.44 -15.19
CA THR A 535 -31.97 -1.88 -15.84
C THR A 535 -32.87 -2.72 -14.93
N ALA A 536 -32.32 -3.25 -13.83
CA ALA A 536 -33.03 -4.15 -12.92
C ALA A 536 -33.56 -3.49 -11.64
N THR A 537 -32.95 -2.40 -11.15
CA THR A 537 -33.24 -1.86 -9.80
C THR A 537 -33.69 -0.40 -9.76
N GLY A 538 -33.48 0.42 -10.79
CA GLY A 538 -33.89 1.84 -10.77
C GLY A 538 -33.20 2.70 -9.70
N ASP A 539 -32.21 2.16 -8.99
CA ASP A 539 -31.50 2.86 -7.92
C ASP A 539 -30.27 3.61 -8.44
N ASP A 540 -30.10 4.82 -7.91
CA ASP A 540 -29.04 5.76 -8.26
C ASP A 540 -27.62 5.22 -7.97
N ASP A 541 -26.72 5.65 -8.82
CA ASP A 541 -25.28 5.38 -8.91
C ASP A 541 -24.54 5.46 -7.56
N LEU A 542 -24.27 4.30 -6.95
CA LEU A 542 -23.45 4.18 -5.73
C LEU A 542 -21.94 4.10 -6.02
N ILE A 543 -21.51 4.28 -7.29
CA ILE A 543 -20.10 4.27 -7.67
C ILE A 543 -19.66 5.68 -8.01
N ASN A 544 -18.97 6.28 -7.05
CA ASN A 544 -18.50 7.66 -7.03
C ASN A 544 -17.52 8.03 -8.15
N ALA A 545 -17.52 9.33 -8.51
CA ALA A 545 -16.49 9.99 -9.33
C ALA A 545 -15.05 9.77 -8.81
N GLU A 546 -14.89 9.39 -7.54
CA GLU A 546 -13.62 9.01 -6.89
C GLU A 546 -12.94 7.80 -7.55
N GLU A 547 -13.71 6.83 -8.09
CA GLU A 547 -13.13 5.63 -8.73
C GLU A 547 -12.47 5.93 -10.09
N LYS A 548 -12.87 6.98 -10.82
CA LYS A 548 -12.21 7.34 -12.09
C LYS A 548 -10.82 7.91 -11.89
N GLY A 549 -10.63 8.75 -10.88
CA GLY A 549 -9.31 9.28 -10.51
C GLY A 549 -8.37 8.19 -10.02
N ASP A 550 -8.89 7.19 -9.31
CA ASP A 550 -8.12 6.04 -8.81
C ASP A 550 -7.62 5.13 -9.94
N LEU A 551 -8.36 5.00 -11.04
CA LEU A 551 -7.96 4.18 -12.19
C LEU A 551 -6.82 4.81 -13.01
N GLU A 552 -6.88 6.10 -13.29
CA GLU A 552 -5.79 6.81 -13.99
C GLU A 552 -4.51 6.82 -13.15
N TYR A 553 -4.66 7.02 -11.86
CA TYR A 553 -3.56 6.92 -10.91
C TYR A 553 -2.90 5.54 -10.92
N ARG A 554 -3.68 4.45 -10.80
CA ARG A 554 -3.16 3.07 -10.87
C ARG A 554 -2.48 2.77 -12.19
N LYS A 555 -3.02 3.30 -13.30
CA LYS A 555 -2.41 3.18 -14.62
C LYS A 555 -1.02 3.81 -14.65
N ALA A 556 -0.90 5.06 -14.19
CA ALA A 556 0.36 5.75 -14.13
C ALA A 556 1.39 4.99 -13.27
N GLN A 557 0.98 4.44 -12.13
CA GLN A 557 1.85 3.64 -11.26
C GLN A 557 2.27 2.31 -11.91
N LEU A 558 1.37 1.62 -12.59
CA LEU A 558 1.70 0.38 -13.32
C LEU A 558 2.64 0.67 -14.50
N GLN A 559 2.51 1.82 -15.18
CA GLN A 559 3.44 2.24 -16.21
C GLN A 559 4.84 2.49 -15.64
N ARG A 560 4.94 3.18 -14.51
CA ARG A 560 6.22 3.40 -13.83
C ARG A 560 6.89 2.07 -13.43
N LEU A 561 6.14 1.11 -12.89
CA LEU A 561 6.66 -0.21 -12.52
C LEU A 561 7.19 -1.04 -13.70
N GLN A 562 6.85 -0.70 -14.95
CA GLN A 562 7.45 -1.32 -16.13
C GLN A 562 8.88 -0.82 -16.39
N GLU A 563 9.19 0.38 -15.98
CA GLU A 563 10.44 1.07 -16.31
C GLU A 563 11.39 1.20 -15.13
N GLU A 564 10.86 1.31 -13.90
CA GLU A 564 11.63 1.54 -12.68
C GLU A 564 11.12 0.72 -11.50
N VAL A 565 11.97 0.55 -10.47
CA VAL A 565 11.55 0.00 -9.18
C VAL A 565 11.06 1.16 -8.31
N VAL A 566 9.76 1.19 -8.06
CA VAL A 566 9.09 2.24 -7.30
C VAL A 566 9.03 1.86 -5.81
N ASP A 567 9.26 2.80 -4.92
CA ASP A 567 9.02 2.63 -3.48
C ASP A 567 7.56 2.92 -3.13
N ILE A 568 7.08 2.41 -1.98
CA ILE A 568 5.72 2.68 -1.49
C ILE A 568 5.50 4.20 -1.31
N GLU A 569 6.54 4.91 -0.92
CA GLU A 569 6.53 6.36 -0.72
C GLU A 569 6.32 7.13 -2.04
N ASP A 570 6.88 6.62 -3.14
CA ASP A 570 6.73 7.21 -4.47
C ASP A 570 5.35 6.93 -5.08
N MET A 571 4.55 6.03 -4.46
CA MET A 571 3.20 5.68 -4.91
C MET A 571 2.15 6.74 -4.59
N SER A 572 2.34 7.52 -3.53
CA SER A 572 1.41 8.57 -3.10
C SER A 572 1.68 9.90 -3.81
N GLU A 573 1.95 9.91 -5.11
CA GLU A 573 2.29 11.12 -5.90
C GLU A 573 3.45 11.94 -5.28
N GLY A 574 4.37 11.23 -4.59
CA GLY A 574 5.54 11.84 -3.95
C GLY A 574 5.30 12.40 -2.54
N ILE A 575 4.09 12.24 -1.97
CA ILE A 575 3.79 12.71 -0.62
C ILE A 575 3.83 11.55 0.36
N SER A 576 4.83 11.54 1.23
CA SER A 576 4.97 10.61 2.35
C SER A 576 4.58 11.27 3.65
N ILE A 577 4.14 10.48 4.64
CA ILE A 577 4.02 10.98 6.03
C ILE A 577 5.34 11.60 6.51
N MET A 578 6.47 11.14 5.98
CA MET A 578 7.78 11.72 6.27
C MET A 578 7.92 13.17 5.79
N ASP A 579 7.34 13.50 4.65
CA ASP A 579 7.37 14.88 4.13
C ASP A 579 6.52 15.81 4.98
N LEU A 580 5.62 15.24 5.77
CA LEU A 580 4.70 15.96 6.64
C LEU A 580 5.24 16.18 8.07
N GLY A 581 6.18 15.36 8.59
CA GLY A 581 6.61 15.35 10.00
C GLY A 581 7.95 16.06 10.27
N LEU A 582 8.10 16.68 11.46
CA LEU A 582 9.34 17.29 11.98
C LEU A 582 9.97 16.50 13.15
N ASN A 583 9.40 15.38 13.52
CA ASN A 583 9.75 14.66 14.75
C ASN A 583 11.21 14.17 14.79
N GLU A 584 11.81 13.89 13.64
CA GLU A 584 13.21 13.47 13.56
C GLU A 584 14.19 14.56 14.00
N PHE A 585 13.91 15.82 13.71
CA PHE A 585 14.76 16.95 14.16
C PHE A 585 14.65 17.15 15.66
N ARG A 586 13.46 16.92 16.23
CA ARG A 586 13.26 16.91 17.70
C ARG A 586 14.10 15.81 18.37
N LEU A 587 14.17 14.63 17.78
CA LEU A 587 14.99 13.52 18.31
C LEU A 587 16.48 13.84 18.24
N ASP A 588 16.97 14.39 17.12
CA ASP A 588 18.36 14.83 16.97
C ASP A 588 18.71 15.91 18.00
N LEU A 589 17.81 16.87 18.25
CA LEU A 589 17.98 17.89 19.24
C LEU A 589 18.06 17.29 20.67
N LEU A 590 17.15 16.38 21.01
CA LEU A 590 17.14 15.72 22.31
C LEU A 590 18.42 14.91 22.57
N GLU A 591 18.96 14.27 21.55
CA GLU A 591 20.23 13.56 21.65
C GLU A 591 21.41 14.53 21.85
N TYR A 592 21.44 15.62 21.10
CA TYR A 592 22.46 16.65 21.24
C TYR A 592 22.43 17.32 22.62
N LEU A 593 21.26 17.59 23.17
CA LEU A 593 21.08 18.20 24.51
C LEU A 593 21.59 17.32 25.65
N LYS A 594 21.65 16.00 25.50
CA LYS A 594 22.25 15.10 26.50
C LYS A 594 23.74 15.39 26.74
N THR A 595 24.43 15.84 25.70
CA THR A 595 25.86 16.15 25.73
C THR A 595 26.14 17.65 25.87
N HIS A 596 25.17 18.49 25.52
CA HIS A 596 25.28 19.95 25.48
C HIS A 596 24.10 20.64 26.21
N PRO A 597 23.99 20.52 27.52
CA PRO A 597 22.83 21.05 28.27
C PRO A 597 22.75 22.60 28.29
N ASP A 598 23.83 23.29 27.94
CA ASP A 598 23.90 24.75 27.97
C ASP A 598 23.45 25.44 26.67
N MET A 599 22.74 24.74 25.80
CA MET A 599 22.28 25.29 24.49
C MET A 599 21.43 26.55 24.65
N GLU A 600 20.58 26.63 25.67
CA GLU A 600 19.71 27.79 25.94
C GLU A 600 20.50 29.08 26.25
N ARG A 601 21.75 28.95 26.63
CA ARG A 601 22.63 30.10 26.99
C ARG A 601 23.45 30.63 25.82
N LYS A 602 23.33 30.03 24.64
CA LYS A 602 24.06 30.52 23.46
C LYS A 602 23.54 31.88 23.01
N PRO A 603 24.43 32.81 22.62
CA PRO A 603 24.00 34.13 22.13
C PRO A 603 23.20 33.99 20.84
N ARG A 604 22.33 34.96 20.57
CA ARG A 604 21.60 35.07 19.29
C ARG A 604 22.46 35.77 18.24
N GLY A 605 22.07 35.62 16.96
CA GLY A 605 22.82 36.16 15.86
C GLY A 605 24.08 35.37 15.49
N LEU A 606 24.22 34.15 16.00
CA LEU A 606 25.30 33.26 15.60
C LEU A 606 25.21 32.91 14.12
N HIS A 607 26.37 32.78 13.47
CA HIS A 607 26.44 32.34 12.11
C HIS A 607 27.52 31.30 11.90
N THR A 608 27.41 30.54 10.84
CA THR A 608 28.48 29.69 10.31
C THR A 608 28.46 29.69 8.80
N VAL A 609 29.57 29.24 8.22
CA VAL A 609 29.77 29.24 6.75
C VAL A 609 30.05 27.81 6.32
N VAL A 610 29.32 27.34 5.31
CA VAL A 610 29.45 26.00 4.74
C VAL A 610 29.57 26.04 3.24
N PRO A 611 30.25 25.06 2.62
CA PRO A 611 30.37 25.04 1.15
C PRO A 611 29.02 24.71 0.52
N ALA A 612 28.73 25.38 -0.61
CA ALA A 612 27.58 25.05 -1.46
C ALA A 612 27.73 23.66 -2.09
N THR A 613 26.61 23.08 -2.49
CA THR A 613 26.53 21.80 -3.20
C THR A 613 25.72 21.99 -4.49
N GLU A 614 25.64 20.96 -5.33
CA GLU A 614 24.78 21.00 -6.52
C GLU A 614 23.29 21.18 -6.18
N GLU A 615 22.84 20.62 -5.05
CA GLU A 615 21.44 20.70 -4.59
C GLU A 615 21.17 21.94 -3.73
N GLN A 616 22.18 22.46 -3.02
CA GLN A 616 22.10 23.65 -2.16
C GLN A 616 23.02 24.74 -2.71
N PRO A 617 22.49 25.63 -3.58
CA PRO A 617 23.26 26.69 -4.21
C PRO A 617 23.72 27.78 -3.24
N GLU A 618 24.61 28.66 -3.67
CA GLU A 618 25.09 29.77 -2.85
C GLU A 618 23.96 30.69 -2.37
N GLY A 619 23.98 31.05 -1.10
CA GLY A 619 22.95 31.87 -0.48
C GLY A 619 23.05 31.94 1.04
N VAL A 620 21.98 32.34 1.70
CA VAL A 620 21.89 32.44 3.17
C VAL A 620 20.59 31.87 3.68
N ILE A 621 20.66 31.01 4.67
CA ILE A 621 19.47 30.54 5.40
C ILE A 621 19.38 31.37 6.68
N PHE A 622 18.33 32.18 6.79
CA PHE A 622 18.02 32.97 7.99
C PHE A 622 17.02 32.24 8.87
N VAL A 623 17.26 32.29 10.18
CA VAL A 623 16.33 31.83 11.22
C VAL A 623 15.91 33.05 12.06
N LEU A 624 14.64 33.39 11.97
CA LEU A 624 14.06 34.59 12.56
C LEU A 624 13.00 34.18 13.61
N ARG A 625 12.76 35.05 14.58
CA ARG A 625 11.67 34.92 15.54
C ARG A 625 10.79 36.15 15.46
N ASN A 626 9.51 35.98 15.28
CA ASN A 626 8.55 37.06 15.41
C ASN A 626 8.41 37.48 16.89
N VAL A 627 8.69 38.73 17.19
CA VAL A 627 8.61 39.30 18.56
C VAL A 627 7.38 40.17 18.76
N ASN A 628 6.60 40.41 17.73
CA ASN A 628 5.37 41.18 17.79
C ASN A 628 4.21 40.31 18.27
N ASN A 629 3.88 40.44 19.57
CA ASN A 629 2.78 39.69 20.21
C ASN A 629 1.38 40.10 19.74
N SER A 630 1.24 41.22 19.01
CA SER A 630 -0.03 41.67 18.43
C SER A 630 -0.36 40.98 17.11
N VAL A 631 0.62 40.31 16.48
CA VAL A 631 0.45 39.57 15.27
C VAL A 631 -0.17 38.20 15.58
N ASN A 632 -1.24 37.90 14.89
CA ASN A 632 -1.93 36.63 15.03
C ASN A 632 -1.03 35.43 14.73
N ILE A 633 -1.40 34.31 15.35
CA ILE A 633 -0.78 33.00 15.06
C ILE A 633 -0.89 32.73 13.56
N ASP A 634 0.25 32.57 12.93
CA ASP A 634 0.32 32.13 11.55
C ASP A 634 -0.01 30.62 11.50
N ASN A 635 -1.21 30.28 11.09
CA ASN A 635 -1.68 28.89 11.03
C ASN A 635 -1.01 28.05 9.94
N GLN A 636 -0.31 28.69 9.01
CA GLN A 636 0.42 28.00 7.94
C GLN A 636 1.89 27.78 8.31
N ASN A 637 2.43 28.54 9.24
CA ASN A 637 3.80 28.38 9.70
C ASN A 637 3.90 27.33 10.81
N ARG A 638 4.42 26.15 10.45
CA ARG A 638 4.57 25.00 11.35
C ARG A 638 5.53 25.20 12.53
N ILE A 639 6.39 26.20 12.46
CA ILE A 639 7.38 26.52 13.50
C ILE A 639 7.14 27.88 14.12
N HIS A 640 5.95 28.48 13.92
CA HIS A 640 5.59 29.75 14.54
C HIS A 640 5.91 29.75 16.06
N PRO A 641 6.50 30.81 16.63
CA PRO A 641 6.80 32.12 16.06
C PRO A 641 8.14 32.21 15.30
N PHE A 642 8.77 31.10 14.97
CA PHE A 642 10.01 31.08 14.21
C PHE A 642 9.73 31.03 12.70
N TYR A 643 10.60 31.64 11.94
CA TYR A 643 10.57 31.68 10.47
C TYR A 643 11.93 31.32 9.94
N MET A 644 11.97 30.45 8.96
CA MET A 644 13.20 30.09 8.24
C MET A 644 13.03 30.43 6.77
N VAL A 645 14.02 31.07 6.16
CA VAL A 645 14.00 31.40 4.74
C VAL A 645 15.40 31.17 4.16
N TYR A 646 15.48 30.50 3.01
CA TYR A 646 16.70 30.34 2.23
C TYR A 646 16.66 31.29 1.04
N ILE A 647 17.53 32.28 1.04
CA ILE A 647 17.67 33.27 -0.01
C ILE A 647 18.99 33.04 -0.77
N GLY A 648 18.90 33.01 -2.08
CA GLY A 648 20.05 32.98 -2.96
C GLY A 648 20.80 34.29 -2.95
N ARG A 649 22.05 34.27 -3.41
CA ARG A 649 22.94 35.43 -3.46
C ARG A 649 22.41 36.62 -4.33
N GLU A 650 21.54 36.29 -5.29
CA GLU A 650 20.88 37.27 -6.17
C GLU A 650 19.56 37.81 -5.58
N GLY A 651 19.18 37.40 -4.35
CA GLY A 651 17.94 37.81 -3.66
C GLY A 651 16.73 36.98 -4.01
N ASN A 652 16.85 35.94 -4.84
CA ASN A 652 15.75 35.01 -5.13
C ASN A 652 15.49 34.05 -3.97
N VAL A 653 14.23 33.78 -3.67
CA VAL A 653 13.85 32.81 -2.64
C VAL A 653 14.07 31.39 -3.17
N ILE A 654 14.98 30.64 -2.55
CA ILE A 654 15.27 29.23 -2.86
C ILE A 654 14.26 28.34 -2.14
N CYS A 655 13.97 28.66 -0.88
CA CYS A 655 12.95 27.97 -0.09
C CYS A 655 12.32 28.93 0.93
N ASP A 656 11.00 28.98 0.95
CA ASP A 656 10.21 29.84 1.83
C ASP A 656 9.95 29.21 3.20
N TYR A 657 9.41 30.00 4.13
CA TYR A 657 9.11 29.58 5.50
C TYR A 657 7.94 28.58 5.61
N LEU A 658 7.15 28.38 4.56
CA LEU A 658 6.05 27.41 4.54
C LEU A 658 6.57 25.96 4.44
N ASN A 659 7.84 25.80 4.05
CA ASN A 659 8.53 24.52 3.93
C ASN A 659 9.67 24.32 4.95
N PRO A 660 9.39 24.43 6.27
CA PRO A 660 10.45 24.35 7.28
C PRO A 660 11.13 22.99 7.32
N LYS A 661 10.47 21.92 6.90
CA LYS A 661 11.07 20.60 6.81
C LYS A 661 12.18 20.56 5.76
N LYS A 662 11.94 21.06 4.57
CA LYS A 662 12.95 21.15 3.51
C LYS A 662 14.15 21.97 3.95
N LEU A 663 13.90 23.13 4.58
CA LEU A 663 14.94 23.99 5.14
C LEU A 663 15.78 23.29 6.21
N LEU A 664 15.15 22.55 7.13
CA LEU A 664 15.85 21.78 8.15
C LEU A 664 16.64 20.63 7.53
N ASP A 665 16.11 19.96 6.51
CA ASP A 665 16.82 18.94 5.75
C ASP A 665 18.06 19.53 5.03
N ASP A 666 17.94 20.71 4.42
CA ASP A 666 19.06 21.41 3.77
C ASP A 666 20.14 21.78 4.79
N VAL A 667 19.76 22.37 5.92
CA VAL A 667 20.69 22.65 7.04
C VAL A 667 21.38 21.39 7.52
N ARG A 668 20.63 20.28 7.69
CA ARG A 668 21.18 19.00 8.13
C ARG A 668 22.20 18.46 7.13
N LEU A 669 21.93 18.52 5.83
CA LEU A 669 22.86 18.11 4.78
C LEU A 669 24.13 18.95 4.76
N LEU A 670 23.98 20.27 4.84
CA LEU A 670 25.08 21.22 4.80
C LEU A 670 26.00 21.11 6.04
N CYS A 671 25.42 20.78 7.22
CA CYS A 671 26.13 20.79 8.50
C CYS A 671 26.51 19.39 9.04
N ARG A 672 26.03 18.31 8.45
CA ARG A 672 26.22 16.94 8.96
C ARG A 672 27.71 16.58 9.12
N GLY A 673 28.06 16.05 10.29
CA GLY A 673 29.43 15.62 10.60
C GLY A 673 30.44 16.75 10.76
N LYS A 674 29.97 18.00 10.77
CA LYS A 674 30.81 19.20 10.91
C LYS A 674 30.58 19.81 12.29
N SER A 675 31.34 19.37 13.27
CA SER A 675 31.27 19.87 14.65
C SER A 675 32.03 21.18 14.86
N GLU A 676 32.93 21.52 13.93
CA GLU A 676 33.74 22.75 13.97
C GLU A 676 33.61 23.55 12.66
N PRO A 677 33.82 24.88 12.69
CA PRO A 677 33.80 25.72 11.50
C PRO A 677 34.82 25.24 10.45
N ILE A 678 34.39 25.22 9.19
CA ILE A 678 35.26 24.86 8.07
C ILE A 678 36.18 26.03 7.77
N LYS A 679 37.43 25.97 8.27
CA LYS A 679 38.40 27.07 8.24
C LYS A 679 38.54 27.74 6.87
N ALA A 680 38.61 26.99 5.78
CA ALA A 680 38.82 27.55 4.43
C ALA A 680 37.70 28.51 4.00
N VAL A 681 36.40 28.09 4.11
CA VAL A 681 35.27 28.95 3.71
C VAL A 681 35.04 30.07 4.72
N TYR A 682 35.29 29.79 6.01
CA TYR A 682 35.12 30.77 7.09
C TYR A 682 36.15 31.90 6.97
N THR A 683 37.43 31.58 6.68
CA THR A 683 38.50 32.59 6.46
C THR A 683 38.15 33.49 5.27
N LYS A 684 37.70 32.90 4.14
CA LYS A 684 37.29 33.65 2.97
C LYS A 684 36.10 34.57 3.26
N PHE A 685 35.12 34.12 4.02
CA PHE A 685 33.98 34.95 4.44
C PHE A 685 34.45 36.11 5.33
N ASN A 686 35.35 35.87 6.30
CA ASN A 686 35.89 36.93 7.14
C ASN A 686 36.67 37.95 6.34
N GLU A 687 37.48 37.55 5.36
CA GLU A 687 38.18 38.48 4.46
C GLU A 687 37.21 39.35 3.66
N GLU A 688 36.11 38.79 3.15
CA GLU A 688 35.10 39.54 2.38
C GLU A 688 34.26 40.48 3.25
N THR A 689 34.05 40.13 4.51
CA THR A 689 33.25 40.92 5.46
C THR A 689 34.09 41.83 6.36
N ASP A 690 35.40 41.96 6.11
CA ASP A 690 36.33 42.68 7.00
C ASP A 690 36.17 42.24 8.46
N ASP A 691 36.29 40.93 8.73
CA ASP A 691 36.06 40.31 10.02
C ASP A 691 34.68 40.64 10.62
N GLY A 692 33.65 40.67 9.78
CA GLY A 692 32.27 40.96 10.18
C GLY A 692 31.94 42.45 10.36
N ARG A 693 32.84 43.35 10.02
CA ARG A 693 32.60 44.81 10.08
C ARG A 693 31.77 45.33 8.90
N ASN A 694 31.85 44.64 7.77
CA ASN A 694 31.05 44.94 6.59
C ASN A 694 30.05 43.80 6.32
N MET A 695 28.86 43.96 6.83
CA MET A 695 27.75 42.98 6.68
C MET A 695 26.63 43.55 5.78
N ALA A 696 26.97 44.53 4.89
CA ALA A 696 25.96 45.18 4.05
C ALA A 696 25.19 44.17 3.15
N GLU A 697 25.90 43.27 2.48
CA GLU A 697 25.30 42.21 1.65
C GLU A 697 24.36 41.30 2.48
N MET A 698 24.80 40.91 3.66
CA MET A 698 23.97 40.07 4.55
C MET A 698 22.73 40.79 5.07
N SER A 699 22.86 42.11 5.32
CA SER A 699 21.74 42.93 5.75
C SER A 699 20.72 43.16 4.65
N GLU A 700 21.16 43.28 3.41
CA GLU A 700 20.30 43.40 2.23
C GLU A 700 19.54 42.07 1.99
N LEU A 701 20.24 40.94 2.02
CA LEU A 701 19.59 39.61 1.93
C LEU A 701 18.63 39.34 3.08
N LEU A 702 18.93 39.80 4.29
CA LEU A 702 18.02 39.70 5.42
C LEU A 702 16.73 40.52 5.21
N SER A 703 16.85 41.73 4.66
CA SER A 703 15.69 42.55 4.31
C SER A 703 14.82 41.82 3.29
N MET A 704 15.44 41.33 2.19
CA MET A 704 14.72 40.57 1.17
C MET A 704 14.06 39.30 1.73
N ALA A 705 14.67 38.62 2.71
CA ALA A 705 14.09 37.47 3.39
C ALA A 705 12.82 37.86 4.18
N ILE A 706 12.84 38.99 4.87
CA ILE A 706 11.70 39.49 5.62
C ILE A 706 10.58 39.97 4.68
N ASP A 707 10.94 40.69 3.61
CA ASP A 707 9.98 41.09 2.58
C ASP A 707 9.28 39.88 1.95
N SER A 708 10.01 38.80 1.68
CA SER A 708 9.43 37.56 1.17
C SER A 708 8.45 36.87 2.14
N ILE A 709 8.67 36.98 3.45
CA ILE A 709 7.73 36.48 4.47
C ILE A 709 6.45 37.30 4.42
N ILE A 710 6.54 38.62 4.31
CA ILE A 710 5.40 39.52 4.25
C ILE A 710 4.58 39.25 2.99
N ASP A 711 5.21 39.23 1.82
CA ASP A 711 4.55 38.97 0.53
C ASP A 711 3.83 37.63 0.51
N THR A 712 4.50 36.56 0.94
CA THR A 712 3.90 35.21 0.99
C THR A 712 2.71 35.16 1.95
N LYS A 713 2.75 35.91 3.05
CA LYS A 713 1.65 35.94 4.00
C LYS A 713 0.45 36.73 3.46
N GLU A 714 0.68 37.86 2.77
CA GLU A 714 -0.37 38.64 2.11
C GLU A 714 -1.07 37.81 1.01
N GLU A 715 -0.33 37.09 0.18
CA GLU A 715 -0.91 36.18 -0.81
C GLU A 715 -1.79 35.11 -0.17
N SER A 716 -1.34 34.52 0.91
CA SER A 716 -2.06 33.47 1.66
C SER A 716 -3.33 34.02 2.30
N ASP A 717 -3.32 35.21 2.87
CA ASP A 717 -4.50 35.85 3.47
C ASP A 717 -5.54 36.19 2.41
N ILE A 718 -5.13 36.59 1.21
CA ILE A 718 -6.01 36.82 0.06
C ILE A 718 -6.66 35.52 -0.41
N ASP A 719 -5.90 34.46 -0.55
CA ASP A 719 -6.41 33.14 -0.95
C ASP A 719 -7.41 32.57 0.06
N SER A 720 -7.18 32.79 1.36
CA SER A 720 -8.11 32.35 2.43
C SER A 720 -9.47 33.03 2.38
N LEU A 721 -9.56 34.26 1.86
CA LEU A 721 -10.83 34.98 1.67
C LEU A 721 -11.71 34.40 0.56
N PHE A 722 -11.13 33.67 -0.40
CA PHE A 722 -11.86 33.05 -1.51
C PHE A 722 -12.33 31.62 -1.21
N PHE A 723 -11.88 30.99 -0.11
CA PHE A 723 -12.38 29.68 0.31
C PHE A 723 -13.61 29.81 1.19
N ALA A 724 -14.74 29.21 0.79
CA ALA A 724 -16.00 29.21 1.53
C ALA A 724 -15.83 28.53 2.91
N GLY A 725 -15.80 29.32 3.97
CA GLY A 725 -15.65 28.87 5.36
C GLY A 725 -14.47 29.51 6.12
N GLY A 726 -13.71 30.39 5.48
CA GLY A 726 -12.69 31.20 6.13
C GLY A 726 -13.30 32.17 7.14
N THR A 727 -12.95 32.07 8.42
CA THR A 727 -13.16 33.15 9.39
C THR A 727 -12.34 34.33 8.92
N SER A 728 -12.94 35.53 8.95
CA SER A 728 -12.27 36.80 8.66
C SER A 728 -10.89 36.83 9.36
N ALA A 729 -9.82 36.71 8.59
CA ALA A 729 -8.49 36.90 9.10
C ALA A 729 -8.38 38.33 9.61
N LEU A 730 -8.08 38.50 10.87
CA LEU A 730 -7.59 39.77 11.36
C LEU A 730 -6.28 40.04 10.63
N MET A 731 -6.24 41.07 9.79
CA MET A 731 -5.03 41.48 9.09
C MET A 731 -3.89 41.57 10.10
N SER A 732 -2.86 40.79 9.90
CA SER A 732 -1.68 40.81 10.76
C SER A 732 -0.76 41.90 10.24
N ASP A 733 -0.62 42.98 11.00
CA ASP A 733 0.31 44.05 10.68
C ASP A 733 1.76 43.61 11.00
N ILE A 734 2.36 42.78 10.11
CA ILE A 734 3.82 42.68 10.08
C ILE A 734 4.31 43.90 9.32
N SER A 735 5.00 44.79 10.01
CA SER A 735 5.41 46.08 9.43
C SER A 735 6.85 46.10 8.93
N GLY A 736 7.63 45.06 9.17
CA GLY A 736 8.99 44.95 8.66
C GLY A 736 10.03 44.41 9.66
N LEU A 737 11.28 44.82 9.51
CA LEU A 737 12.46 44.38 10.27
C LEU A 737 12.27 44.45 11.81
N SER A 738 11.49 45.41 12.32
CA SER A 738 11.28 45.59 13.75
C SER A 738 10.45 44.50 14.40
N ASP A 739 9.73 43.72 13.62
CA ASP A 739 8.88 42.62 14.12
C ASP A 739 9.64 41.31 14.29
N PHE A 740 10.88 41.23 13.80
CA PHE A 740 11.68 40.03 13.82
C PHE A 740 12.98 40.19 14.60
N GLU A 741 13.34 39.15 15.32
CA GLU A 741 14.65 38.98 15.95
C GLU A 741 15.44 37.92 15.19
N LEU A 742 16.67 38.21 14.80
CA LEU A 742 17.57 37.26 14.16
C LEU A 742 18.11 36.27 15.20
N ILE A 743 17.77 34.99 15.06
CA ILE A 743 18.25 33.92 15.95
C ILE A 743 19.61 33.41 15.51
N CYS A 744 19.74 33.04 14.25
CA CYS A 744 21.01 32.62 13.65
C CYS A 744 20.89 32.67 12.11
N PHE A 745 22.02 32.54 11.42
CA PHE A 745 22.03 32.37 9.99
C PHE A 745 23.18 31.47 9.51
N LEU A 746 22.95 30.80 8.39
CA LEU A 746 23.90 29.89 7.75
C LEU A 746 24.25 30.42 6.37
N VAL A 747 25.50 30.75 6.15
CA VAL A 747 26.01 31.21 4.85
C VAL A 747 26.44 29.97 4.05
N VAL A 748 25.87 29.81 2.87
CA VAL A 748 26.17 28.72 1.92
C VAL A 748 27.00 29.34 0.78
N LYS A 749 28.27 28.88 0.61
CA LYS A 749 29.23 29.56 -0.25
C LYS A 749 30.10 28.62 -1.07
#